data_5b443777767c5a11676957abd2db617b
#
_entry.id   5b443777767c5a11676957abd2db617b
#
_cell.length_a   1.000
_cell.length_b   1.000
_cell.length_c   1.000
_cell.angle_alpha   90.00
_cell.angle_beta   90.00
_cell.angle_gamma   90.00
#
_symmetry.space_group_name_H-M   'P 1'
#
loop_
_entity.id
_entity.type
_entity.pdbx_description
1 polymer ?
#
loop_
_entity_poly.entity_id
_entity_poly.type
_entity_poly.pdbx_seq_one_letter_code
_entity_poly.pdbx_strand_id
1 'polypeptide(L)'
;MQMMRAIRVLVSLALLGTMAMGPGAAVAQSATPADPSQPAKIGSSLIGKLEGPEIILDAKVFPKTFKEAPVLDAQVKAGKLPPVAKRLPETSQLLVVKPLHEIGKYGGNWRRAFTGPADHENGNRIVSADKILTFDYTGTKIIPSLARDWKVSDDGKTTTIYLRKGARWSDGTPFTANDFMFWYEDIYLNKNIVPTPFFEFQINGKDGKMRKIDDYTVAFDFPEPYDFFVYQLAGSTAIGAGLATRGGFQNFGGAYAPAHYLKQFLPKYSSEAAANKKAKDLGFDSWVSLLKNRYSWALNNELPVMTPWKTVSPINTPTWSMERNPYFWGVDTAGNQLPYIDRITMTLAENTEVANLRAIAGEYDIQERHMGLAKLPVFLENATKGNYTVHLDPGLNGTDAAIHIGNSYEGDPEIARLLRNKDFRHALALGIDRDQLNEAFWLGVGSAGSVAPAPDTLYSPGPEWNKKWGVLDLQQANGLLDKLGLTRKDSDGYRLRSDGKGRLRLEMITVGGQFVPYTQIGEMIKQQWKKIGIDLDVKELERNLAFTRDNNNENQMITWANDGSEMLFLFPRHALPVDAAESHMGMAFARWYSSNGSAGKKPDDPEMLRAFDLFRNAFGMKEEERIKAGKAIWKIIVEQTWSIGTVGQSPAFMGVRIVKNNMGNVPERQVNAQHARTPHTSMPETFYFK
;
A
#
# COMPACT_ATOMS: atom_id res chain seq x y z
N MET A 1 -47.95 -24.53 37.95
CA MET A 1 -49.28 -24.51 37.29
C MET A 1 -48.99 -24.21 35.82
N GLN A 2 -48.92 -25.24 35.00
CA GLN A 2 -49.90 -25.76 34.05
C GLN A 2 -50.15 -24.76 32.89
N MET A 3 -50.07 -25.02 31.60
CA MET A 3 -50.14 -26.24 30.79
C MET A 3 -49.85 -25.78 29.35
N MET A 4 -48.97 -26.38 28.58
CA MET A 4 -49.18 -27.49 27.64
C MET A 4 -50.22 -27.29 26.50
N ARG A 5 -49.73 -27.48 25.28
CA ARG A 5 -50.11 -28.34 24.09
C ARG A 5 -50.11 -27.54 22.80
N ALA A 6 -49.37 -27.87 21.81
CA ALA A 6 -49.14 -29.01 20.94
C ALA A 6 -50.16 -29.12 19.77
N ILE A 7 -49.64 -29.42 18.56
CA ILE A 7 -50.13 -30.35 17.55
C ILE A 7 -50.17 -29.81 16.11
N ARG A 8 -49.26 -30.33 15.25
CA ARG A 8 -49.35 -31.21 14.03
C ARG A 8 -49.74 -30.51 12.69
N VAL A 9 -48.91 -30.67 11.67
CA VAL A 9 -48.64 -31.69 10.63
C VAL A 9 -49.61 -31.67 9.45
N LEU A 10 -49.05 -31.59 8.24
CA LEU A 10 -49.32 -32.37 6.98
C LEU A 10 -48.72 -31.64 5.77
N VAL A 11 -47.74 -32.11 5.07
CA VAL A 11 -47.56 -33.17 4.08
C VAL A 11 -48.07 -32.84 2.66
N SER A 12 -47.08 -32.82 1.73
CA SER A 12 -47.08 -33.31 0.33
C SER A 12 -47.70 -32.48 -0.77
N LEU A 13 -47.00 -32.17 -1.87
CA LEU A 13 -46.89 -33.03 -3.08
C LEU A 13 -45.96 -32.39 -4.11
N ALA A 14 -45.17 -33.25 -4.77
CA ALA A 14 -44.28 -32.97 -5.87
C ALA A 14 -45.07 -32.78 -7.18
N LEU A 15 -44.55 -31.93 -8.05
CA LEU A 15 -44.78 -32.03 -9.50
C LEU A 15 -43.50 -31.70 -10.27
N LEU A 16 -43.01 -32.69 -11.00
CA LEU A 16 -41.95 -32.58 -12.00
C LEU A 16 -42.44 -31.71 -13.18
N GLY A 17 -41.62 -30.79 -13.58
CA GLY A 17 -41.73 -30.07 -14.84
C GLY A 17 -40.34 -29.83 -15.40
N THR A 18 -39.92 -30.65 -16.37
CA THR A 18 -38.72 -30.45 -17.21
C THR A 18 -38.90 -29.23 -18.10
N MET A 19 -37.97 -28.30 -18.06
CA MET A 19 -37.72 -27.38 -19.18
C MET A 19 -36.26 -26.98 -19.31
N ALA A 20 -35.84 -26.91 -20.54
CA ALA A 20 -34.59 -26.77 -21.21
C ALA A 20 -33.55 -25.78 -20.63
N MET A 21 -32.30 -26.17 -20.74
CA MET A 21 -31.08 -25.35 -20.53
C MET A 21 -30.94 -24.30 -21.65
N GLY A 22 -30.73 -23.05 -21.24
CA GLY A 22 -30.08 -21.99 -22.03
C GLY A 22 -28.84 -21.51 -21.31
N PRO A 23 -27.74 -21.12 -21.99
CA PRO A 23 -26.43 -20.88 -21.35
C PRO A 23 -26.30 -19.45 -20.84
N GLY A 24 -25.69 -19.30 -19.67
CA GLY A 24 -24.99 -18.09 -19.28
C GLY A 24 -25.67 -17.21 -18.22
N ALA A 25 -25.62 -17.62 -16.95
CA ALA A 25 -25.73 -16.70 -15.86
C ALA A 25 -24.58 -17.03 -14.87
N ALA A 26 -23.69 -16.07 -14.67
CA ALA A 26 -22.67 -16.15 -13.62
C ALA A 26 -23.37 -16.25 -12.27
N VAL A 27 -23.17 -17.35 -11.59
CA VAL A 27 -23.69 -17.59 -10.24
C VAL A 27 -22.86 -16.72 -9.29
N ALA A 28 -23.48 -15.65 -8.77
CA ALA A 28 -22.98 -15.00 -7.57
C ALA A 28 -22.93 -16.05 -6.46
N GLN A 29 -21.74 -16.35 -5.95
CA GLN A 29 -21.58 -17.19 -4.78
C GLN A 29 -22.27 -16.51 -3.60
N SER A 30 -23.40 -17.05 -3.18
CA SER A 30 -24.05 -16.68 -1.93
C SER A 30 -23.12 -17.00 -0.78
N ALA A 31 -22.83 -15.99 0.05
CA ALA A 31 -22.16 -16.19 1.32
C ALA A 31 -22.90 -17.29 2.10
N THR A 32 -22.14 -18.27 2.60
CA THR A 32 -22.66 -19.32 3.48
C THR A 32 -23.34 -18.65 4.68
N PRO A 33 -24.59 -18.97 5.02
CA PRO A 33 -25.24 -18.39 6.20
C PRO A 33 -24.39 -18.66 7.44
N ALA A 34 -24.14 -17.62 8.25
CA ALA A 34 -23.42 -17.76 9.51
C ALA A 34 -24.18 -18.75 10.42
N ASP A 35 -23.44 -19.63 11.07
CA ASP A 35 -23.96 -20.57 12.07
C ASP A 35 -24.57 -19.75 13.24
N PRO A 36 -25.87 -19.82 13.51
CA PRO A 36 -26.52 -19.04 14.54
C PRO A 36 -26.10 -19.41 15.98
N SER A 37 -25.29 -20.46 16.15
CA SER A 37 -24.74 -20.88 17.45
C SER A 37 -23.42 -20.18 17.81
N GLN A 38 -22.77 -19.46 16.88
CA GLN A 38 -21.58 -18.67 17.19
C GLN A 38 -21.98 -17.22 17.49
N PRO A 39 -21.44 -16.60 18.56
CA PRO A 39 -21.66 -15.19 18.81
C PRO A 39 -21.17 -14.39 17.60
N ALA A 40 -21.97 -13.43 17.13
CA ALA A 40 -21.59 -12.57 16.02
C ALA A 40 -20.25 -11.92 16.33
N LYS A 41 -19.23 -12.12 15.49
CA LYS A 41 -17.92 -11.50 15.68
C LYS A 41 -18.09 -9.99 15.67
N ILE A 42 -17.62 -9.33 16.72
CA ILE A 42 -17.63 -7.86 16.82
C ILE A 42 -16.97 -7.31 15.55
N GLY A 43 -17.68 -6.44 14.83
CA GLY A 43 -17.16 -5.73 13.67
C GLY A 43 -17.42 -6.37 12.28
N SER A 44 -17.82 -7.62 12.17
CA SER A 44 -18.15 -8.21 10.85
C SER A 44 -19.28 -7.48 10.12
N SER A 45 -20.26 -6.95 10.85
CA SER A 45 -21.36 -6.12 10.32
C SER A 45 -20.92 -4.71 9.85
N LEU A 46 -19.68 -4.30 10.19
CA LEU A 46 -19.08 -3.02 9.76
C LEU A 46 -18.28 -3.15 8.47
N ILE A 47 -18.13 -4.36 7.93
CA ILE A 47 -17.51 -4.63 6.64
C ILE A 47 -18.60 -4.54 5.58
N GLY A 48 -18.70 -3.38 4.95
CA GLY A 48 -19.69 -3.11 3.91
C GLY A 48 -19.33 -3.71 2.55
N LYS A 49 -20.10 -3.33 1.54
CA LYS A 49 -19.86 -3.70 0.15
C LYS A 49 -18.66 -2.95 -0.41
N LEU A 50 -17.74 -3.66 -1.09
CA LEU A 50 -16.68 -3.01 -1.87
C LEU A 50 -17.29 -2.29 -3.05
N GLU A 51 -17.10 -0.98 -3.12
CA GLU A 51 -17.67 -0.12 -4.14
C GLU A 51 -16.79 1.10 -4.41
N GLY A 52 -17.00 1.77 -5.51
CA GLY A 52 -16.22 2.95 -5.88
C GLY A 52 -16.75 3.62 -7.15
N PRO A 53 -16.18 4.77 -7.51
CA PRO A 53 -16.55 5.52 -8.70
C PRO A 53 -16.11 4.81 -9.98
N GLU A 54 -16.68 5.23 -11.10
CA GLU A 54 -16.40 4.70 -12.44
C GLU A 54 -15.79 5.78 -13.33
N ILE A 55 -14.70 5.45 -14.06
CA ILE A 55 -14.17 6.33 -15.11
C ILE A 55 -14.89 6.05 -16.41
N ILE A 56 -15.47 7.08 -17.02
CA ILE A 56 -16.10 7.02 -18.33
C ILE A 56 -15.03 7.16 -19.40
N LEU A 57 -14.92 6.17 -20.28
CA LEU A 57 -13.89 6.14 -21.34
C LEU A 57 -14.44 6.55 -22.71
N ASP A 58 -15.75 6.45 -22.95
CA ASP A 58 -16.37 6.83 -24.22
C ASP A 58 -16.53 8.36 -24.32
N ALA A 59 -15.65 9.00 -25.08
CA ALA A 59 -15.69 10.44 -25.31
C ALA A 59 -16.99 10.96 -25.95
N LYS A 60 -17.83 10.09 -26.54
CA LYS A 60 -19.12 10.49 -27.13
C LYS A 60 -20.13 10.95 -26.07
N VAL A 61 -20.02 10.41 -24.85
CA VAL A 61 -20.91 10.73 -23.73
C VAL A 61 -20.32 11.76 -22.77
N PHE A 62 -19.14 12.32 -23.07
CA PHE A 62 -18.51 13.34 -22.24
C PHE A 62 -19.34 14.62 -22.17
N PRO A 63 -19.37 15.32 -21.02
CA PRO A 63 -20.06 16.59 -20.87
C PRO A 63 -19.50 17.65 -21.83
N LYS A 64 -20.37 18.49 -22.40
CA LYS A 64 -20.01 19.57 -23.33
C LYS A 64 -20.03 20.95 -22.68
N THR A 65 -20.62 21.04 -21.49
CA THR A 65 -20.68 22.29 -20.69
C THR A 65 -20.05 22.02 -19.33
N PHE A 66 -19.35 23.03 -18.81
CA PHE A 66 -18.58 22.87 -17.61
C PHE A 66 -18.96 23.92 -16.56
N LYS A 67 -18.88 23.52 -15.29
CA LYS A 67 -19.12 24.38 -14.13
C LYS A 67 -17.90 24.34 -13.23
N GLU A 68 -17.61 25.48 -12.63
CA GLU A 68 -16.53 25.65 -11.66
C GLU A 68 -17.07 25.83 -10.24
N ALA A 69 -16.19 25.64 -9.26
CA ALA A 69 -16.55 25.87 -7.87
C ALA A 69 -16.81 27.36 -7.61
N PRO A 70 -17.88 27.73 -6.89
CA PRO A 70 -18.21 29.13 -6.59
C PRO A 70 -17.10 29.91 -5.90
N VAL A 71 -16.23 29.25 -5.14
CA VAL A 71 -15.07 29.88 -4.49
C VAL A 71 -14.10 30.53 -5.52
N LEU A 72 -14.13 30.10 -6.77
CA LEU A 72 -13.30 30.67 -7.86
C LEU A 72 -13.95 31.83 -8.61
N ASP A 73 -15.26 32.04 -8.45
CA ASP A 73 -16.02 33.04 -9.19
C ASP A 73 -15.41 34.46 -9.12
N ALA A 74 -14.96 34.86 -7.95
CA ALA A 74 -14.37 36.20 -7.76
C ALA A 74 -13.07 36.38 -8.57
N GLN A 75 -12.26 35.30 -8.68
CA GLN A 75 -11.01 35.34 -9.45
C GLN A 75 -11.30 35.35 -10.95
N VAL A 76 -12.31 34.59 -11.39
CA VAL A 76 -12.74 34.54 -12.80
C VAL A 76 -13.33 35.93 -13.21
N LYS A 77 -14.23 36.50 -12.40
CA LYS A 77 -14.82 37.83 -12.66
C LYS A 77 -13.78 38.94 -12.67
N ALA A 78 -12.72 38.81 -11.83
CA ALA A 78 -11.61 39.76 -11.80
C ALA A 78 -10.58 39.57 -12.95
N GLY A 79 -10.79 38.58 -13.82
CA GLY A 79 -9.86 38.22 -14.91
C GLY A 79 -8.51 37.61 -14.43
N LYS A 80 -8.39 37.27 -13.14
CA LYS A 80 -7.19 36.67 -12.56
C LYS A 80 -7.10 35.16 -12.86
N LEU A 81 -8.23 34.54 -13.14
CA LEU A 81 -8.36 33.13 -13.51
C LEU A 81 -9.21 33.02 -14.78
N PRO A 82 -8.78 32.26 -15.82
CA PRO A 82 -9.61 32.04 -17.00
C PRO A 82 -10.90 31.25 -16.63
N PRO A 83 -11.99 31.38 -17.40
CA PRO A 83 -13.18 30.54 -17.25
C PRO A 83 -12.83 29.04 -17.32
N VAL A 84 -13.57 28.20 -16.62
CA VAL A 84 -13.31 26.76 -16.47
C VAL A 84 -13.06 26.06 -17.80
N ALA A 85 -13.83 26.34 -18.84
CA ALA A 85 -13.66 25.73 -20.16
C ALA A 85 -12.29 26.02 -20.82
N LYS A 86 -11.58 27.07 -20.40
CA LYS A 86 -10.22 27.41 -20.86
C LYS A 86 -9.11 26.81 -19.97
N ARG A 87 -9.49 26.22 -18.83
CA ARG A 87 -8.57 25.61 -17.87
C ARG A 87 -8.52 24.10 -18.00
N LEU A 88 -9.57 23.50 -18.52
CA LEU A 88 -9.70 22.06 -18.74
C LEU A 88 -8.96 21.63 -20.03
N PRO A 89 -8.56 20.33 -20.12
CA PRO A 89 -8.12 19.72 -21.37
C PRO A 89 -9.18 19.82 -22.46
N GLU A 90 -8.80 19.53 -23.72
CA GLU A 90 -9.78 19.34 -24.80
C GLU A 90 -10.82 18.30 -24.38
N THR A 91 -12.09 18.49 -24.80
CA THR A 91 -13.23 17.69 -24.30
C THR A 91 -12.99 16.18 -24.41
N SER A 92 -12.42 15.70 -25.52
CA SER A 92 -12.10 14.28 -25.72
C SER A 92 -10.93 13.78 -24.88
N GLN A 93 -10.24 14.66 -24.15
CA GLN A 93 -9.06 14.39 -23.35
C GLN A 93 -9.32 14.44 -21.84
N LEU A 94 -10.55 14.75 -21.43
CA LEU A 94 -10.93 14.86 -20.01
C LEU A 94 -10.82 13.53 -19.28
N LEU A 95 -10.54 13.57 -18.00
CA LEU A 95 -10.92 12.52 -17.08
C LEU A 95 -12.39 12.78 -16.67
N VAL A 96 -13.29 11.89 -17.07
CA VAL A 96 -14.71 11.98 -16.70
C VAL A 96 -15.01 10.89 -15.68
N VAL A 97 -15.41 11.32 -14.49
CA VAL A 97 -15.71 10.43 -13.37
C VAL A 97 -17.22 10.41 -13.13
N LYS A 98 -17.81 9.22 -13.10
CA LYS A 98 -19.15 9.01 -12.57
C LYS A 98 -18.99 8.79 -11.06
N PRO A 99 -19.40 9.74 -10.21
CA PRO A 99 -19.29 9.59 -8.77
C PRO A 99 -20.04 8.38 -8.25
N LEU A 100 -19.64 7.85 -7.09
CA LEU A 100 -20.15 6.59 -6.55
C LEU A 100 -21.69 6.56 -6.42
N HIS A 101 -22.28 7.58 -5.78
CA HIS A 101 -23.72 7.61 -5.52
C HIS A 101 -24.42 8.71 -6.30
N GLU A 102 -23.93 9.94 -6.26
CA GLU A 102 -24.59 11.09 -6.86
C GLU A 102 -23.62 12.20 -7.24
N ILE A 103 -24.08 13.12 -8.08
CA ILE A 103 -23.35 14.36 -8.37
C ILE A 103 -23.24 15.18 -7.07
N GLY A 104 -22.01 15.47 -6.66
CA GLY A 104 -21.75 16.15 -5.41
C GLY A 104 -21.98 17.65 -5.47
N LYS A 105 -21.83 18.31 -4.31
CA LYS A 105 -21.93 19.76 -4.14
C LYS A 105 -20.54 20.34 -3.86
N TYR A 106 -20.31 21.55 -4.36
CA TYR A 106 -19.08 22.26 -4.05
C TYR A 106 -19.07 22.83 -2.64
N GLY A 107 -17.87 22.92 -2.08
CA GLY A 107 -17.63 23.62 -0.83
C GLY A 107 -17.09 22.74 0.29
N GLY A 108 -16.83 23.35 1.42
CA GLY A 108 -16.44 22.69 2.63
C GLY A 108 -14.93 22.54 2.82
N ASN A 109 -14.60 22.11 4.03
CA ASN A 109 -13.24 21.88 4.49
C ASN A 109 -13.16 20.49 5.15
N TRP A 110 -12.45 19.58 4.53
CA TRP A 110 -12.23 18.23 5.05
C TRP A 110 -11.17 18.24 6.15
N ARG A 111 -11.56 17.93 7.37
CA ARG A 111 -10.71 17.93 8.56
C ARG A 111 -10.14 16.55 8.82
N ARG A 112 -8.82 16.49 9.06
CA ARG A 112 -8.07 15.26 9.35
C ARG A 112 -7.00 15.50 10.40
N ALA A 113 -6.41 14.40 10.91
CA ALA A 113 -5.18 14.43 11.69
C ALA A 113 -3.96 14.05 10.85
N PHE A 114 -2.78 14.48 11.31
CA PHE A 114 -1.48 13.91 10.94
C PHE A 114 -0.55 13.94 12.15
N THR A 115 0.51 13.12 12.14
CA THR A 115 1.41 12.97 13.31
C THR A 115 2.78 13.61 13.13
N GLY A 116 2.92 14.53 12.20
CA GLY A 116 4.14 15.30 11.95
C GLY A 116 4.68 15.12 10.53
N PRO A 117 5.83 15.76 10.21
CA PRO A 117 6.38 15.79 8.84
C PRO A 117 6.68 14.42 8.23
N ALA A 118 6.99 13.42 9.05
CA ALA A 118 7.19 12.04 8.59
C ALA A 118 5.90 11.35 8.13
N ASP A 119 4.72 11.90 8.47
CA ASP A 119 3.41 11.35 8.11
C ASP A 119 2.86 11.92 6.78
N HIS A 120 3.75 12.33 5.86
CA HIS A 120 3.36 12.81 4.52
C HIS A 120 2.49 11.82 3.74
N GLU A 121 2.59 10.51 4.02
CA GLU A 121 1.77 9.47 3.41
C GLU A 121 0.26 9.68 3.66
N ASN A 122 -0.10 10.35 4.75
CA ASN A 122 -1.49 10.68 5.07
C ASN A 122 -2.13 11.59 4.00
N GLY A 123 -1.41 12.61 3.56
CA GLY A 123 -1.86 13.47 2.45
C GLY A 123 -1.64 12.85 1.08
N ASN A 124 -0.50 12.16 0.86
CA ASN A 124 -0.19 11.52 -0.41
C ASN A 124 -1.33 10.60 -0.89
N ARG A 125 -1.91 9.82 0.01
CA ARG A 125 -2.99 8.87 -0.30
C ARG A 125 -4.28 9.56 -0.75
N ILE A 126 -4.51 10.80 -0.36
CA ILE A 126 -5.69 11.57 -0.75
C ILE A 126 -5.49 12.23 -2.11
N VAL A 127 -4.30 12.79 -2.35
CA VAL A 127 -4.07 13.64 -3.53
C VAL A 127 -3.44 12.91 -4.72
N SER A 128 -3.23 11.61 -4.66
CA SER A 128 -2.46 10.81 -5.64
C SER A 128 -3.07 10.68 -7.05
N ALA A 129 -4.04 11.52 -7.43
CA ALA A 129 -4.60 11.54 -8.78
C ALA A 129 -3.59 11.98 -9.87
N ASP A 130 -2.42 12.49 -9.47
CA ASP A 130 -1.32 12.87 -10.36
C ASP A 130 -0.46 11.67 -10.85
N LYS A 131 -0.88 10.44 -10.60
CA LYS A 131 -0.24 9.23 -11.14
C LYS A 131 -0.42 9.15 -12.65
N ILE A 132 0.56 8.55 -13.34
CA ILE A 132 0.50 8.38 -14.81
C ILE A 132 -0.66 7.46 -15.17
N LEU A 133 -0.74 6.29 -14.57
CA LEU A 133 -1.85 5.34 -14.58
C LEU A 133 -2.26 5.07 -13.14
N THR A 134 -3.41 4.43 -12.92
CA THR A 134 -3.82 4.05 -11.57
C THR A 134 -4.60 2.72 -11.59
N PHE A 135 -4.93 2.20 -10.41
CA PHE A 135 -5.85 1.08 -10.27
C PHE A 135 -7.28 1.58 -10.10
N ASP A 136 -8.24 0.77 -10.51
CA ASP A 136 -9.65 0.97 -10.21
C ASP A 136 -9.94 0.79 -8.70
N TYR A 137 -11.17 1.04 -8.29
CA TYR A 137 -11.57 0.93 -6.88
C TYR A 137 -11.43 -0.48 -6.29
N THR A 138 -11.32 -1.53 -7.14
CA THR A 138 -11.06 -2.90 -6.68
C THR A 138 -9.58 -3.18 -6.44
N GLY A 139 -8.68 -2.31 -6.93
CA GLY A 139 -7.24 -2.49 -6.89
C GLY A 139 -6.72 -3.57 -7.84
N THR A 140 -7.53 -4.04 -8.79
CA THR A 140 -7.18 -5.17 -9.68
C THR A 140 -6.95 -4.78 -11.13
N LYS A 141 -7.61 -3.72 -11.62
CA LYS A 141 -7.52 -3.27 -13.01
C LYS A 141 -6.76 -1.96 -13.13
N ILE A 142 -5.83 -1.89 -14.07
CA ILE A 142 -5.17 -0.63 -14.42
C ILE A 142 -6.12 0.19 -15.29
N ILE A 143 -6.25 1.47 -14.94
CA ILE A 143 -7.11 2.44 -15.62
C ILE A 143 -6.34 3.73 -15.92
N PRO A 144 -6.78 4.54 -16.90
CA PRO A 144 -6.20 5.86 -17.18
C PRO A 144 -6.26 6.81 -15.97
N SER A 145 -5.19 7.61 -15.80
CA SER A 145 -5.17 8.75 -14.88
C SER A 145 -4.63 9.99 -15.59
N LEU A 146 -3.43 10.48 -15.25
CA LEU A 146 -2.82 11.62 -15.95
C LEU A 146 -2.56 11.31 -17.44
N ALA A 147 -2.11 10.10 -17.77
CA ALA A 147 -2.20 9.58 -19.13
C ALA A 147 -3.64 9.14 -19.41
N ARG A 148 -4.14 9.49 -20.61
CA ARG A 148 -5.48 9.09 -21.05
C ARG A 148 -5.52 7.65 -21.57
N ASP A 149 -4.36 7.13 -22.01
CA ASP A 149 -4.23 5.83 -22.65
C ASP A 149 -2.77 5.38 -22.67
N TRP A 150 -2.52 4.10 -22.95
CA TRP A 150 -1.18 3.53 -23.14
C TRP A 150 -1.18 2.38 -24.13
N LYS A 151 0.00 2.06 -24.65
CA LYS A 151 0.21 0.90 -25.52
C LYS A 151 1.55 0.25 -25.20
N VAL A 152 1.57 -1.06 -25.06
CA VAL A 152 2.81 -1.87 -25.04
C VAL A 152 3.05 -2.42 -26.44
N SER A 153 4.29 -2.36 -26.93
CA SER A 153 4.68 -2.94 -28.22
C SER A 153 4.55 -4.47 -28.19
N ASP A 154 4.42 -5.08 -29.35
CA ASP A 154 4.21 -6.53 -29.47
C ASP A 154 5.39 -7.34 -28.90
N ASP A 155 6.61 -6.81 -29.01
CA ASP A 155 7.83 -7.37 -28.42
C ASP A 155 8.00 -7.07 -26.92
N GLY A 156 7.08 -6.34 -26.32
CA GLY A 156 7.08 -5.97 -24.90
C GLY A 156 8.16 -4.97 -24.49
N LYS A 157 8.93 -4.39 -25.43
CA LYS A 157 10.10 -3.55 -25.10
C LYS A 157 9.81 -2.08 -25.02
N THR A 158 8.70 -1.61 -25.56
CA THR A 158 8.31 -0.20 -25.53
C THR A 158 6.92 -0.03 -24.90
N THR A 159 6.83 0.78 -23.86
CA THR A 159 5.56 1.26 -23.33
C THR A 159 5.38 2.71 -23.74
N THR A 160 4.35 3.00 -24.53
CA THR A 160 3.97 4.34 -24.95
C THR A 160 2.80 4.83 -24.12
N ILE A 161 2.87 6.04 -23.58
CA ILE A 161 1.77 6.73 -22.88
C ILE A 161 1.31 7.93 -23.69
N TYR A 162 -0.01 8.16 -23.68
CA TYR A 162 -0.66 9.28 -24.38
C TYR A 162 -1.20 10.26 -23.33
N LEU A 163 -0.66 11.47 -23.30
CA LEU A 163 -1.04 12.51 -22.34
C LEU A 163 -2.36 13.18 -22.72
N ARG A 164 -3.00 13.83 -21.77
CA ARG A 164 -4.24 14.59 -21.99
C ARG A 164 -3.90 15.95 -22.58
N LYS A 165 -4.19 16.13 -23.88
CA LYS A 165 -3.91 17.39 -24.59
C LYS A 165 -4.68 18.55 -23.96
N GLY A 166 -3.96 19.62 -23.61
CA GLY A 166 -4.52 20.80 -22.93
C GLY A 166 -4.51 20.72 -21.42
N ALA A 167 -4.03 19.62 -20.80
CA ALA A 167 -3.79 19.58 -19.35
C ALA A 167 -2.79 20.67 -18.92
N ARG A 168 -2.95 21.19 -17.71
CA ARG A 168 -2.14 22.29 -17.18
C ARG A 168 -1.70 22.01 -15.75
N TRP A 169 -0.53 22.49 -15.40
CA TRP A 169 -0.09 22.61 -14.02
C TRP A 169 -1.01 23.55 -13.22
N SER A 170 -0.96 23.44 -11.91
CA SER A 170 -1.83 24.24 -11.00
C SER A 170 -1.65 25.76 -11.09
N ASP A 171 -0.59 26.23 -11.73
CA ASP A 171 -0.34 27.64 -12.05
C ASP A 171 -0.81 28.04 -13.46
N GLY A 172 -1.36 27.09 -14.21
CA GLY A 172 -1.88 27.31 -15.57
C GLY A 172 -0.88 27.07 -16.70
N THR A 173 0.37 26.75 -16.40
CA THR A 173 1.38 26.39 -17.42
C THR A 173 0.98 25.08 -18.11
N PRO A 174 1.09 24.97 -19.46
CA PRO A 174 0.79 23.72 -20.17
C PRO A 174 1.63 22.54 -19.66
N PHE A 175 0.99 21.37 -19.48
CA PHE A 175 1.65 20.11 -19.16
C PHE A 175 1.87 19.30 -20.44
N THR A 176 3.11 18.92 -20.70
CA THR A 176 3.52 18.27 -21.95
C THR A 176 4.61 17.22 -21.74
N ALA A 177 4.94 16.48 -22.80
CA ALA A 177 6.07 15.55 -22.82
C ALA A 177 7.43 16.20 -22.47
N ASN A 178 7.55 17.54 -22.58
CA ASN A 178 8.76 18.24 -22.16
C ASN A 178 8.99 18.17 -20.64
N ASP A 179 7.94 18.05 -19.84
CA ASP A 179 8.03 17.89 -18.39
C ASP A 179 8.59 16.51 -18.00
N PHE A 180 8.30 15.48 -18.83
CA PHE A 180 8.90 14.15 -18.73
C PHE A 180 10.38 14.17 -19.15
N MET A 181 10.72 14.82 -20.28
CA MET A 181 12.11 14.91 -20.74
C MET A 181 12.97 15.71 -19.75
N PHE A 182 12.45 16.81 -19.19
CA PHE A 182 13.13 17.55 -18.13
C PHE A 182 13.44 16.67 -16.93
N TRP A 183 12.45 15.90 -16.45
CA TRP A 183 12.67 14.97 -15.36
C TRP A 183 13.74 13.92 -15.73
N TYR A 184 13.66 13.33 -16.91
CA TYR A 184 14.58 12.29 -17.34
C TYR A 184 16.02 12.81 -17.50
N GLU A 185 16.19 13.90 -18.27
CA GLU A 185 17.51 14.42 -18.67
C GLU A 185 18.19 15.24 -17.56
N ASP A 186 17.42 16.03 -16.80
CA ASP A 186 17.97 16.99 -15.86
C ASP A 186 17.94 16.52 -14.40
N ILE A 187 17.01 15.64 -14.04
CA ILE A 187 16.85 15.11 -12.69
C ILE A 187 17.35 13.66 -12.62
N TYR A 188 16.75 12.73 -13.37
CA TYR A 188 17.01 11.30 -13.24
C TYR A 188 18.43 10.91 -13.67
N LEU A 189 18.92 11.41 -14.81
CA LEU A 189 20.28 11.12 -15.29
C LEU A 189 21.37 11.87 -14.53
N ASN A 190 21.01 12.85 -13.70
CA ASN A 190 21.98 13.63 -12.90
C ASN A 190 22.39 12.85 -11.65
N LYS A 191 23.61 12.34 -11.62
CA LYS A 191 24.13 11.51 -10.50
C LYS A 191 24.27 12.24 -9.18
N ASN A 192 24.32 13.58 -9.17
CA ASN A 192 24.28 14.38 -7.95
C ASN A 192 22.87 14.38 -7.32
N ILE A 193 21.82 14.16 -8.13
CA ILE A 193 20.41 14.15 -7.70
C ILE A 193 19.95 12.70 -7.46
N VAL A 194 20.14 11.82 -8.46
CA VAL A 194 19.76 10.40 -8.42
C VAL A 194 21.03 9.55 -8.61
N PRO A 195 21.78 9.27 -7.52
CA PRO A 195 23.05 8.55 -7.62
C PRO A 195 22.90 7.10 -8.09
N THR A 196 21.76 6.48 -7.78
CA THR A 196 21.46 5.09 -8.15
C THR A 196 20.19 5.05 -8.99
N PRO A 197 20.18 4.40 -10.15
CA PRO A 197 18.99 4.23 -10.96
C PRO A 197 17.86 3.53 -10.18
N PHE A 198 16.63 3.87 -10.50
CA PHE A 198 15.46 3.21 -9.89
C PHE A 198 15.33 1.80 -10.48
N PHE A 199 15.15 0.82 -9.60
CA PHE A 199 15.02 -0.58 -10.05
C PHE A 199 13.77 -0.77 -10.93
N GLU A 200 12.73 0.02 -10.72
CA GLU A 200 11.49 0.01 -11.52
C GLU A 200 11.73 0.49 -12.97
N PHE A 201 12.81 1.24 -13.19
CA PHE A 201 13.20 1.72 -14.52
C PHE A 201 14.34 0.90 -15.12
N GLN A 202 14.57 -0.30 -14.60
CA GLN A 202 15.53 -1.27 -15.07
C GLN A 202 14.85 -2.62 -15.36
N ILE A 203 15.38 -3.35 -16.33
CA ILE A 203 15.07 -4.75 -16.56
C ILE A 203 16.37 -5.57 -16.54
N ASN A 204 16.47 -6.54 -15.63
CA ASN A 204 17.68 -7.36 -15.44
C ASN A 204 18.97 -6.51 -15.27
N GLY A 205 18.86 -5.41 -14.50
CA GLY A 205 19.99 -4.49 -14.23
C GLY A 205 20.37 -3.59 -15.39
N LYS A 206 19.57 -3.57 -16.47
CA LYS A 206 19.79 -2.70 -17.64
C LYS A 206 18.79 -1.56 -17.62
N ASP A 207 19.30 -0.33 -17.75
CA ASP A 207 18.48 0.89 -17.68
C ASP A 207 17.50 0.99 -18.85
N GLY A 208 16.27 1.44 -18.53
CA GLY A 208 15.32 1.93 -19.51
C GLY A 208 15.71 3.32 -20.03
N LYS A 209 15.11 3.72 -21.13
CA LYS A 209 15.25 5.05 -21.72
C LYS A 209 13.89 5.68 -21.92
N MET A 210 13.82 6.99 -21.71
CA MET A 210 12.63 7.77 -21.98
C MET A 210 12.83 8.58 -23.27
N ARG A 211 11.78 8.68 -24.08
CA ARG A 211 11.83 9.35 -25.37
C ARG A 211 10.52 10.10 -25.62
N LYS A 212 10.64 11.37 -25.99
CA LYS A 212 9.53 12.16 -26.51
C LYS A 212 9.24 11.76 -27.96
N ILE A 213 7.99 11.41 -28.27
CA ILE A 213 7.52 11.18 -29.64
C ILE A 213 6.96 12.48 -30.22
N ASP A 214 6.05 13.11 -29.47
CA ASP A 214 5.48 14.44 -29.74
C ASP A 214 5.17 15.14 -28.41
N ASP A 215 4.49 16.28 -28.45
CA ASP A 215 4.21 17.07 -27.24
C ASP A 215 3.27 16.36 -26.24
N TYR A 216 2.55 15.33 -26.66
CA TYR A 216 1.60 14.60 -25.84
C TYR A 216 1.80 13.09 -25.84
N THR A 217 2.97 12.64 -26.33
CA THR A 217 3.29 11.20 -26.42
C THR A 217 4.72 10.96 -25.94
N VAL A 218 4.86 10.07 -24.92
CA VAL A 218 6.13 9.65 -24.34
C VAL A 218 6.28 8.14 -24.46
N ALA A 219 7.46 7.68 -24.83
CA ALA A 219 7.81 6.26 -24.86
C ALA A 219 8.86 5.95 -23.81
N PHE A 220 8.70 4.78 -23.18
CA PHE A 220 9.68 4.14 -22.30
C PHE A 220 10.20 2.90 -23.03
N ASP A 221 11.48 2.91 -23.40
CA ASP A 221 12.13 1.87 -24.18
C ASP A 221 13.07 1.04 -23.29
N PHE A 222 12.97 -0.28 -23.35
CA PHE A 222 13.78 -1.22 -22.58
C PHE A 222 14.58 -2.15 -23.50
N PRO A 223 15.78 -2.60 -23.09
CA PRO A 223 16.60 -3.51 -23.91
C PRO A 223 16.01 -4.93 -23.99
N GLU A 224 15.14 -5.28 -23.06
CA GLU A 224 14.47 -6.59 -22.96
C GLU A 224 12.95 -6.38 -22.74
N PRO A 225 12.09 -7.40 -23.00
CA PRO A 225 10.66 -7.30 -22.73
C PRO A 225 10.38 -6.95 -21.28
N TYR A 226 9.50 -5.97 -21.06
CA TYR A 226 9.08 -5.51 -19.72
C TYR A 226 7.57 -5.23 -19.67
N ASP A 227 6.77 -6.26 -19.92
CA ASP A 227 5.30 -6.15 -19.91
C ASP A 227 4.74 -5.68 -18.55
N PHE A 228 5.47 -5.95 -17.45
CA PHE A 228 5.08 -5.49 -16.12
C PHE A 228 5.26 -3.98 -15.91
N PHE A 229 5.93 -3.27 -16.80
CA PHE A 229 6.19 -1.82 -16.64
C PHE A 229 4.91 -0.99 -16.50
N VAL A 230 3.81 -1.41 -17.13
CA VAL A 230 2.50 -0.78 -16.98
C VAL A 230 2.03 -0.79 -15.51
N TYR A 231 2.30 -1.87 -14.77
CA TYR A 231 2.03 -1.98 -13.33
C TYR A 231 2.94 -1.04 -12.53
N GLN A 232 4.19 -0.83 -12.96
CA GLN A 232 5.07 0.18 -12.35
C GLN A 232 4.50 1.59 -12.50
N LEU A 233 3.94 1.91 -13.68
CA LEU A 233 3.31 3.22 -13.93
C LEU A 233 2.00 3.43 -13.15
N ALA A 234 1.27 2.36 -12.82
CA ALA A 234 0.03 2.41 -12.05
C ALA A 234 0.27 2.30 -10.53
N GLY A 235 1.38 1.70 -10.13
CA GLY A 235 1.75 1.47 -8.73
C GLY A 235 2.22 2.72 -7.99
N SER A 236 2.52 2.55 -6.69
CA SER A 236 3.15 3.58 -5.85
C SER A 236 4.67 3.45 -5.89
N THR A 237 5.21 3.38 -7.09
CA THR A 237 6.64 3.19 -7.38
C THR A 237 7.35 4.52 -7.56
N ALA A 238 8.68 4.50 -7.64
CA ALA A 238 9.44 5.71 -7.91
C ALA A 238 9.13 6.32 -9.29
N ILE A 239 8.66 5.52 -10.25
CA ILE A 239 8.34 5.96 -11.62
C ILE A 239 6.86 6.33 -11.76
N GLY A 240 5.94 5.52 -11.22
CA GLY A 240 4.50 5.66 -11.49
C GLY A 240 3.77 6.64 -10.57
N ALA A 241 4.40 7.06 -9.51
CA ALA A 241 3.69 7.64 -8.37
C ALA A 241 3.43 9.15 -8.43
N GLY A 242 3.81 9.85 -9.50
CA GLY A 242 3.69 11.32 -9.57
C GLY A 242 4.57 12.05 -8.54
N LEU A 243 4.36 13.36 -8.38
CA LEU A 243 5.10 14.18 -7.42
C LEU A 243 4.62 14.01 -5.97
N ALA A 244 3.35 13.64 -5.79
CA ALA A 244 2.71 13.60 -4.48
C ALA A 244 2.99 12.33 -3.68
N THR A 245 3.97 11.53 -4.05
CA THR A 245 4.30 10.29 -3.34
C THR A 245 5.66 10.36 -2.66
N ARG A 246 5.93 9.38 -1.78
CA ARG A 246 7.24 9.23 -1.13
C ARG A 246 8.37 9.13 -2.15
N GLY A 247 8.19 8.36 -3.23
CA GLY A 247 9.16 8.25 -4.31
C GLY A 247 9.44 9.60 -4.99
N GLY A 248 8.40 10.42 -5.19
CA GLY A 248 8.50 11.74 -5.78
C GLY A 248 9.43 12.65 -4.99
N PHE A 249 9.06 13.03 -3.77
CA PHE A 249 9.81 14.08 -3.07
C PHE A 249 11.05 13.61 -2.32
N GLN A 250 11.14 12.35 -1.90
CA GLN A 250 12.32 11.83 -1.20
C GLN A 250 13.45 11.44 -2.14
N ASN A 251 13.11 10.89 -3.32
CA ASN A 251 14.04 10.30 -4.26
C ASN A 251 13.99 10.96 -5.64
N PHE A 252 13.30 12.10 -5.80
CA PHE A 252 13.10 12.77 -7.08
C PHE A 252 12.41 11.89 -8.16
N GLY A 253 11.55 10.96 -7.73
CA GLY A 253 10.75 10.12 -8.62
C GLY A 253 9.59 10.86 -9.27
N GLY A 254 8.70 10.10 -9.94
CA GLY A 254 7.45 10.58 -10.53
C GLY A 254 7.43 10.64 -12.05
N ALA A 255 8.56 10.41 -12.70
CA ALA A 255 8.76 10.40 -14.16
C ALA A 255 8.47 11.73 -14.89
N TYR A 256 8.04 12.78 -14.21
CA TYR A 256 7.82 14.12 -14.75
C TYR A 256 8.00 15.17 -13.65
N ALA A 257 8.28 16.42 -14.02
CA ALA A 257 8.43 17.51 -13.07
C ALA A 257 8.17 18.87 -13.73
N PRO A 258 7.72 19.91 -12.97
CA PRO A 258 7.44 21.24 -13.52
C PRO A 258 8.72 21.97 -13.94
N ALA A 259 9.13 21.77 -15.18
CA ALA A 259 10.37 22.30 -15.74
C ALA A 259 10.47 23.84 -15.60
N HIS A 260 9.38 24.54 -15.88
CA HIS A 260 9.30 26.02 -15.81
C HIS A 260 9.59 26.56 -14.40
N TYR A 261 9.29 25.82 -13.35
CA TYR A 261 9.55 26.17 -11.96
C TYR A 261 10.93 25.70 -11.47
N LEU A 262 11.30 24.42 -11.73
CA LEU A 262 12.46 23.80 -11.10
C LEU A 262 13.80 24.16 -11.75
N LYS A 263 13.84 24.58 -13.03
CA LYS A 263 15.08 24.95 -13.74
C LYS A 263 15.89 26.01 -12.99
N GLN A 264 15.25 26.94 -12.30
CA GLN A 264 15.90 28.02 -11.55
C GLN A 264 16.76 27.54 -10.36
N PHE A 265 16.63 26.27 -9.95
CA PHE A 265 17.38 25.67 -8.83
C PHE A 265 18.51 24.75 -9.30
N LEU A 266 18.66 24.54 -10.63
CA LEU A 266 19.63 23.65 -11.20
C LEU A 266 20.88 24.39 -11.71
N PRO A 267 22.10 23.92 -11.42
CA PRO A 267 23.34 24.50 -11.92
C PRO A 267 23.40 24.59 -13.46
N LYS A 268 22.77 23.64 -14.15
CA LYS A 268 22.70 23.60 -15.63
C LYS A 268 22.16 24.90 -16.25
N TYR A 269 21.29 25.62 -15.55
CA TYR A 269 20.63 26.86 -16.03
C TYR A 269 21.22 28.13 -15.42
N SER A 270 22.30 27.99 -14.62
CA SER A 270 23.04 29.13 -14.04
C SER A 270 24.52 28.80 -13.95
N SER A 271 25.02 28.49 -12.76
CA SER A 271 26.30 27.88 -12.48
C SER A 271 26.24 27.19 -11.12
N GLU A 272 27.17 26.29 -10.84
CA GLU A 272 27.22 25.61 -9.53
C GLU A 272 27.42 26.61 -8.38
N ALA A 273 28.26 27.61 -8.58
CA ALA A 273 28.49 28.67 -7.60
C ALA A 273 27.22 29.50 -7.34
N ALA A 274 26.48 29.87 -8.38
CA ALA A 274 25.22 30.61 -8.25
C ALA A 274 24.12 29.77 -7.57
N ALA A 275 23.99 28.50 -7.95
CA ALA A 275 23.02 27.57 -7.34
C ALA A 275 23.32 27.31 -5.85
N ASN A 276 24.59 27.10 -5.48
CA ASN A 276 25.00 26.95 -4.08
C ASN A 276 24.86 28.26 -3.29
N LYS A 277 25.14 29.43 -3.92
CA LYS A 277 24.88 30.71 -3.27
C LYS A 277 23.39 30.87 -2.96
N LYS A 278 22.49 30.60 -3.94
CA LYS A 278 21.05 30.64 -3.76
C LYS A 278 20.57 29.69 -2.65
N ALA A 279 21.18 28.48 -2.56
CA ALA A 279 20.88 27.54 -1.50
C ALA A 279 21.23 28.11 -0.12
N LYS A 280 22.44 28.64 0.04
CA LYS A 280 22.92 29.25 1.29
C LYS A 280 22.08 30.46 1.70
N ASP A 281 21.74 31.32 0.76
CA ASP A 281 20.89 32.51 1.00
C ASP A 281 19.48 32.09 1.52
N LEU A 282 19.02 30.86 1.20
CA LEU A 282 17.75 30.28 1.63
C LEU A 282 17.88 29.29 2.81
N GLY A 283 19.08 29.18 3.41
CA GLY A 283 19.33 28.35 4.60
C GLY A 283 19.56 26.87 4.31
N PHE A 284 19.99 26.50 3.10
CA PHE A 284 20.31 25.13 2.71
C PHE A 284 21.81 24.93 2.48
N ASP A 285 22.32 23.73 2.82
CA ASP A 285 23.76 23.41 2.72
C ASP A 285 24.26 23.31 1.28
N SER A 286 23.38 22.91 0.36
CA SER A 286 23.71 22.69 -1.06
C SER A 286 22.52 22.95 -1.97
N TRP A 287 22.80 23.15 -3.27
CA TRP A 287 21.75 23.25 -4.27
C TRP A 287 20.89 21.98 -4.36
N VAL A 288 21.45 20.79 -4.10
CA VAL A 288 20.71 19.53 -4.08
C VAL A 288 19.70 19.50 -2.91
N SER A 289 20.12 19.94 -1.71
CA SER A 289 19.22 20.00 -0.56
C SER A 289 18.12 21.04 -0.74
N LEU A 290 18.42 22.19 -1.36
CA LEU A 290 17.41 23.17 -1.77
C LEU A 290 16.45 22.58 -2.81
N LEU A 291 16.97 21.93 -3.86
CA LEU A 291 16.15 21.30 -4.90
C LEU A 291 15.22 20.25 -4.29
N LYS A 292 15.70 19.42 -3.38
CA LYS A 292 14.88 18.40 -2.68
C LYS A 292 13.72 19.04 -1.92
N ASN A 293 13.96 20.15 -1.23
CA ASN A 293 12.90 20.91 -0.57
C ASN A 293 11.89 21.48 -1.59
N ARG A 294 12.38 22.09 -2.67
CA ARG A 294 11.55 22.70 -3.71
C ARG A 294 10.77 21.70 -4.56
N TYR A 295 11.24 20.47 -4.63
CA TYR A 295 10.58 19.34 -5.29
C TYR A 295 9.45 18.72 -4.43
N SER A 296 9.42 19.02 -3.14
CA SER A 296 8.45 18.43 -2.21
C SER A 296 7.12 19.19 -2.21
N TRP A 297 6.07 18.59 -2.73
CA TRP A 297 4.72 19.14 -2.76
C TRP A 297 4.15 19.42 -1.36
N ALA A 298 4.57 18.67 -0.33
CA ALA A 298 4.10 18.82 1.05
C ALA A 298 4.82 19.95 1.82
N LEU A 299 6.05 20.29 1.41
CA LEU A 299 6.87 21.35 2.03
C LEU A 299 6.85 22.65 1.27
N ASN A 300 6.58 22.62 -0.03
CA ASN A 300 6.69 23.77 -0.91
C ASN A 300 5.34 24.15 -1.52
N ASN A 301 4.74 25.19 -0.99
CA ASN A 301 3.45 25.72 -1.46
C ASN A 301 3.53 26.47 -2.81
N GLU A 302 4.73 26.76 -3.31
CA GLU A 302 4.97 27.37 -4.62
C GLU A 302 5.08 26.34 -5.74
N LEU A 303 5.28 25.05 -5.41
CA LEU A 303 5.45 24.00 -6.41
C LEU A 303 4.18 23.83 -7.24
N PRO A 304 4.23 24.00 -8.57
CA PRO A 304 3.13 23.61 -9.43
C PRO A 304 2.88 22.09 -9.37
N VAL A 305 1.62 21.69 -9.26
CA VAL A 305 1.21 20.28 -9.10
C VAL A 305 0.11 19.91 -10.09
N MET A 306 -0.06 18.59 -10.31
CA MET A 306 -1.15 18.02 -11.12
C MET A 306 -2.26 17.41 -10.25
N THR A 307 -2.12 17.46 -8.93
CA THR A 307 -3.05 16.91 -7.94
C THR A 307 -4.35 17.71 -7.82
N PRO A 308 -5.47 17.14 -7.33
CA PRO A 308 -6.74 17.84 -7.14
C PRO A 308 -6.66 19.00 -6.13
N TRP A 309 -5.80 18.87 -5.15
CA TRP A 309 -5.48 19.92 -4.15
C TRP A 309 -3.99 20.20 -4.14
N LYS A 310 -3.61 21.42 -3.84
CA LYS A 310 -2.24 21.86 -3.65
C LYS A 310 -2.01 22.35 -2.22
N THR A 311 -0.82 22.12 -1.68
CA THR A 311 -0.42 22.62 -0.36
C THR A 311 -0.41 24.15 -0.34
N VAL A 312 -0.98 24.74 0.71
CA VAL A 312 -0.91 26.18 1.02
C VAL A 312 -0.22 26.47 2.35
N SER A 313 -0.45 25.63 3.39
CA SER A 313 0.37 25.63 4.60
C SER A 313 1.14 24.32 4.64
N PRO A 314 2.48 24.33 4.75
CA PRO A 314 3.28 23.12 4.60
C PRO A 314 3.21 22.19 5.82
N ILE A 315 3.56 20.91 5.60
CA ILE A 315 3.46 19.83 6.60
C ILE A 315 4.34 20.04 7.85
N ASN A 316 5.36 20.88 7.77
CA ASN A 316 6.22 21.20 8.92
C ASN A 316 5.66 22.32 9.81
N THR A 317 4.37 22.63 9.66
CA THR A 317 3.60 23.54 10.52
C THR A 317 2.54 22.78 11.33
N PRO A 318 2.00 23.34 12.43
CA PRO A 318 0.95 22.69 13.21
C PRO A 318 -0.34 22.38 12.43
N THR A 319 -0.53 23.07 11.32
CA THR A 319 -1.71 22.89 10.44
C THR A 319 -1.23 22.77 9.00
N TRP A 320 -1.18 21.56 8.50
CA TRP A 320 -0.97 21.30 7.08
C TRP A 320 -2.26 21.47 6.33
N SER A 321 -2.35 22.40 5.39
CA SER A 321 -3.56 22.65 4.64
C SER A 321 -3.35 22.68 3.14
N MET A 322 -4.41 22.30 2.42
CA MET A 322 -4.43 22.21 0.96
C MET A 322 -5.69 22.91 0.45
N GLU A 323 -5.59 23.53 -0.72
CA GLU A 323 -6.72 24.14 -1.43
C GLU A 323 -6.88 23.52 -2.81
N ARG A 324 -8.11 23.58 -3.35
CA ARG A 324 -8.40 23.05 -4.69
C ARG A 324 -7.44 23.60 -5.74
N ASN A 325 -7.03 22.73 -6.63
CA ASN A 325 -6.29 23.10 -7.83
C ASN A 325 -7.28 23.64 -8.88
N PRO A 326 -7.23 24.92 -9.26
CA PRO A 326 -8.17 25.50 -10.23
C PRO A 326 -7.99 24.95 -11.66
N TYR A 327 -6.87 24.29 -11.93
CA TYR A 327 -6.55 23.67 -13.22
C TYR A 327 -6.63 22.13 -13.19
N PHE A 328 -7.25 21.55 -12.15
CA PHE A 328 -7.42 20.10 -12.13
C PHE A 328 -8.23 19.63 -13.35
N TRP A 329 -7.78 18.59 -13.99
CA TRP A 329 -8.18 18.13 -15.33
C TRP A 329 -9.32 17.12 -15.33
N GLY A 330 -9.86 16.79 -14.16
CA GLY A 330 -11.00 15.88 -13.97
C GLY A 330 -12.33 16.63 -13.84
N VAL A 331 -13.40 16.02 -14.40
CA VAL A 331 -14.79 16.50 -14.27
C VAL A 331 -15.69 15.30 -13.94
N ASP A 332 -16.87 15.58 -13.37
CA ASP A 332 -17.92 14.57 -13.25
C ASP A 332 -18.75 14.45 -14.55
N THR A 333 -19.70 13.50 -14.56
CA THR A 333 -20.61 13.28 -15.71
C THR A 333 -21.57 14.44 -15.99
N ALA A 334 -21.74 15.37 -15.06
CA ALA A 334 -22.53 16.60 -15.26
C ALA A 334 -21.68 17.80 -15.67
N GLY A 335 -20.36 17.62 -15.85
CA GLY A 335 -19.40 18.66 -16.25
C GLY A 335 -18.94 19.58 -15.12
N ASN A 336 -19.14 19.20 -13.85
CA ASN A 336 -18.59 19.93 -12.74
C ASN A 336 -17.09 19.61 -12.61
N GLN A 337 -16.23 20.66 -12.59
CA GLN A 337 -14.78 20.47 -12.38
C GLN A 337 -14.51 19.97 -10.95
N LEU A 338 -13.83 18.84 -10.83
CA LEU A 338 -13.41 18.28 -9.55
C LEU A 338 -12.18 19.06 -8.97
N PRO A 339 -11.90 18.95 -7.68
CA PRO A 339 -12.64 18.26 -6.63
C PRO A 339 -13.91 19.01 -6.20
N TYR A 340 -14.86 18.35 -5.51
CA TYR A 340 -16.01 19.06 -4.92
C TYR A 340 -15.61 19.84 -3.67
N ILE A 341 -14.78 19.27 -2.80
CA ILE A 341 -14.33 19.91 -1.55
C ILE A 341 -13.28 20.97 -1.86
N ASP A 342 -13.45 22.17 -1.28
CA ASP A 342 -12.56 23.31 -1.55
C ASP A 342 -11.23 23.21 -0.81
N ARG A 343 -11.22 22.66 0.42
CA ARG A 343 -10.06 22.67 1.30
C ARG A 343 -9.93 21.36 2.07
N ILE A 344 -8.69 20.97 2.36
CA ILE A 344 -8.35 19.93 3.31
C ILE A 344 -7.48 20.58 4.39
N THR A 345 -7.83 20.33 5.67
CA THR A 345 -7.07 20.82 6.82
C THR A 345 -6.66 19.65 7.69
N MET A 346 -5.38 19.43 7.83
CA MET A 346 -4.79 18.41 8.67
C MET A 346 -4.18 19.07 9.90
N THR A 347 -4.67 18.71 11.10
CA THR A 347 -4.19 19.23 12.37
C THR A 347 -3.20 18.25 12.99
N LEU A 348 -2.07 18.75 13.47
CA LEU A 348 -1.05 17.95 14.15
C LEU A 348 -1.64 17.29 15.41
N ALA A 349 -1.51 15.98 15.48
CA ALA A 349 -1.71 15.18 16.69
C ALA A 349 -0.33 14.71 17.17
N GLU A 350 0.00 14.93 18.43
CA GLU A 350 1.32 14.62 19.00
C GLU A 350 1.67 13.13 18.91
N ASN A 351 0.65 12.28 18.91
CA ASN A 351 0.79 10.83 18.77
C ASN A 351 -0.56 10.20 18.33
N THR A 352 -0.52 8.90 18.10
CA THR A 352 -1.72 8.15 17.65
C THR A 352 -2.85 8.12 18.69
N GLU A 353 -2.54 8.17 19.99
CA GLU A 353 -3.56 8.21 21.03
C GLU A 353 -4.37 9.51 20.97
N VAL A 354 -3.69 10.66 20.83
CA VAL A 354 -4.35 11.96 20.65
C VAL A 354 -5.20 11.98 19.38
N ALA A 355 -4.69 11.39 18.27
CA ALA A 355 -5.46 11.29 17.04
C ALA A 355 -6.76 10.46 17.25
N ASN A 356 -6.69 9.33 17.96
CA ASN A 356 -7.86 8.51 18.28
C ASN A 356 -8.86 9.23 19.19
N LEU A 357 -8.40 9.94 20.22
CA LEU A 357 -9.29 10.70 21.14
C LEU A 357 -10.06 11.81 20.39
N ARG A 358 -9.40 12.53 19.47
CA ARG A 358 -10.06 13.54 18.63
C ARG A 358 -11.04 12.92 17.64
N ALA A 359 -10.72 11.73 17.09
CA ALA A 359 -11.65 10.97 16.25
C ALA A 359 -12.91 10.56 17.05
N ILE A 360 -12.75 10.06 18.28
CA ILE A 360 -13.85 9.73 19.21
C ILE A 360 -14.72 10.96 19.47
N ALA A 361 -14.12 12.14 19.65
CA ALA A 361 -14.84 13.41 19.82
C ALA A 361 -15.53 13.89 18.52
N GLY A 362 -15.31 13.24 17.38
CA GLY A 362 -15.90 13.59 16.08
C GLY A 362 -15.28 14.85 15.45
N GLU A 363 -14.02 15.13 15.68
CA GLU A 363 -13.34 16.31 15.13
C GLU A 363 -12.96 16.14 13.65
N TYR A 364 -12.88 14.89 13.13
CA TYR A 364 -12.49 14.59 11.76
C TYR A 364 -13.69 14.23 10.89
N ASP A 365 -13.60 14.53 9.59
CA ASP A 365 -14.68 14.24 8.64
C ASP A 365 -14.51 12.86 8.00
N ILE A 366 -13.28 12.50 7.56
CA ILE A 366 -12.90 11.15 7.17
C ILE A 366 -11.47 10.91 7.68
N GLN A 367 -11.26 9.84 8.45
CA GLN A 367 -9.95 9.46 8.96
C GLN A 367 -9.83 7.95 9.04
N GLU A 368 -8.85 7.38 8.36
CA GLU A 368 -8.48 5.96 8.43
C GLU A 368 -7.08 5.76 9.01
N ARG A 369 -6.16 6.66 8.66
CA ARG A 369 -4.77 6.56 9.10
C ARG A 369 -4.65 6.88 10.59
N HIS A 370 -3.91 6.06 11.31
CA HIS A 370 -3.71 6.11 12.79
C HIS A 370 -4.96 5.78 13.62
N MET A 371 -6.03 5.24 12.99
CA MET A 371 -7.18 4.73 13.75
C MET A 371 -6.90 3.30 14.20
N GLY A 372 -6.83 3.09 15.51
CA GLY A 372 -6.48 1.80 16.10
C GLY A 372 -7.65 0.83 16.22
N LEU A 373 -7.47 -0.42 15.76
CA LEU A 373 -8.51 -1.45 15.88
C LEU A 373 -8.91 -1.70 17.36
N ALA A 374 -7.96 -1.66 18.29
CA ALA A 374 -8.21 -1.79 19.72
C ALA A 374 -9.16 -0.71 20.29
N LYS A 375 -9.32 0.42 19.58
CA LYS A 375 -10.25 1.50 19.96
C LYS A 375 -11.66 1.30 19.35
N LEU A 376 -11.89 0.27 18.55
CA LEU A 376 -13.17 0.03 17.88
C LEU A 376 -14.38 0.08 18.81
N PRO A 377 -14.39 -0.57 20.00
CA PRO A 377 -15.54 -0.48 20.90
C PRO A 377 -15.85 0.97 21.32
N VAL A 378 -14.82 1.76 21.61
CA VAL A 378 -14.98 3.16 22.04
C VAL A 378 -15.42 4.06 20.87
N PHE A 379 -14.95 3.79 19.64
CA PHE A 379 -15.47 4.48 18.45
C PHE A 379 -16.96 4.22 18.27
N LEU A 380 -17.41 2.96 18.41
CA LEU A 380 -18.82 2.58 18.24
C LEU A 380 -19.70 3.22 19.33
N GLU A 381 -19.27 3.20 20.59
CA GLU A 381 -19.99 3.82 21.71
C GLU A 381 -20.22 5.32 21.50
N ASN A 382 -19.24 6.01 20.90
CA ASN A 382 -19.30 7.46 20.69
C ASN A 382 -19.82 7.88 19.31
N ALA A 383 -20.16 6.95 18.42
CA ALA A 383 -20.52 7.22 17.03
C ALA A 383 -21.69 8.21 16.90
N THR A 384 -22.76 8.03 17.69
CA THR A 384 -23.93 8.93 17.69
C THR A 384 -23.55 10.33 18.16
N LYS A 385 -22.82 10.45 19.29
CA LYS A 385 -22.39 11.74 19.83
C LYS A 385 -21.40 12.45 18.90
N GLY A 386 -20.47 11.70 18.29
CA GLY A 386 -19.49 12.19 17.34
C GLY A 386 -20.08 12.46 15.94
N ASN A 387 -21.35 12.07 15.69
CA ASN A 387 -22.01 12.16 14.39
C ASN A 387 -21.19 11.53 13.24
N TYR A 388 -20.73 10.29 13.44
CA TYR A 388 -19.96 9.55 12.45
C TYR A 388 -20.40 8.07 12.40
N THR A 389 -20.01 7.42 11.31
CA THR A 389 -20.09 5.95 11.14
C THR A 389 -18.68 5.38 11.11
N VAL A 390 -18.52 4.19 11.69
CA VAL A 390 -17.26 3.42 11.63
C VAL A 390 -17.39 2.39 10.51
N HIS A 391 -16.40 2.34 9.64
CA HIS A 391 -16.26 1.34 8.58
C HIS A 391 -15.01 0.50 8.82
N LEU A 392 -15.04 -0.77 8.42
CA LEU A 392 -13.89 -1.64 8.44
C LEU A 392 -13.52 -2.06 7.02
N ASP A 393 -12.28 -1.78 6.65
CA ASP A 393 -11.68 -2.09 5.35
C ASP A 393 -10.58 -3.16 5.57
N PRO A 394 -10.85 -4.46 5.50
CA PRO A 394 -9.84 -5.51 5.68
C PRO A 394 -8.71 -5.40 4.66
N GLY A 395 -7.46 -5.64 5.10
CA GLY A 395 -6.29 -5.70 4.25
C GLY A 395 -6.27 -6.95 3.36
N LEU A 396 -5.45 -6.93 2.33
CA LEU A 396 -5.28 -8.05 1.39
C LEU A 396 -4.03 -8.90 1.68
N ASN A 397 -3.17 -8.45 2.58
CA ASN A 397 -1.95 -9.12 3.01
C ASN A 397 -2.25 -10.35 3.89
N GLY A 398 -1.36 -11.35 3.87
CA GLY A 398 -1.54 -12.59 4.62
C GLY A 398 -1.39 -12.44 6.13
N THR A 399 -0.63 -11.43 6.60
CA THR A 399 -0.40 -11.22 8.03
C THR A 399 -0.05 -9.77 8.36
N ASP A 400 -0.60 -9.26 9.45
CA ASP A 400 -0.29 -7.93 9.98
C ASP A 400 0.91 -7.94 10.94
N ALA A 401 1.29 -9.14 11.40
CA ALA A 401 2.44 -9.36 12.28
C ALA A 401 3.18 -10.65 11.86
N ALA A 402 3.94 -10.59 10.77
CA ALA A 402 4.83 -11.68 10.38
C ALA A 402 6.03 -11.73 11.33
N ILE A 403 6.49 -12.95 11.63
CA ILE A 403 7.80 -13.17 12.22
C ILE A 403 8.75 -13.49 11.06
N HIS A 404 9.52 -12.48 10.63
CA HIS A 404 10.52 -12.64 9.59
C HIS A 404 11.77 -13.29 10.17
N ILE A 405 12.16 -14.42 9.60
CA ILE A 405 13.31 -15.21 10.05
C ILE A 405 14.59 -14.69 9.39
N GLY A 406 15.62 -14.44 10.17
CA GLY A 406 16.95 -14.06 9.66
C GLY A 406 17.65 -15.21 8.95
N ASN A 407 17.18 -15.62 7.76
CA ASN A 407 17.71 -16.76 7.02
C ASN A 407 19.19 -16.58 6.63
N SER A 408 19.70 -15.34 6.60
CA SER A 408 21.12 -15.04 6.36
C SER A 408 21.90 -14.72 7.64
N TYR A 409 21.30 -14.84 8.82
CA TYR A 409 21.96 -14.61 10.11
C TYR A 409 23.18 -15.54 10.32
N GLU A 410 24.27 -15.00 10.88
CA GLU A 410 25.54 -15.72 11.11
C GLU A 410 26.16 -15.48 12.50
N GLY A 411 25.52 -14.67 13.35
CA GLY A 411 26.07 -14.30 14.65
C GLY A 411 26.31 -15.44 15.64
N ASP A 412 25.53 -16.53 15.52
CA ASP A 412 25.71 -17.78 16.26
C ASP A 412 25.52 -18.97 15.29
N PRO A 413 26.55 -19.81 15.08
CA PRO A 413 26.50 -20.88 14.07
C PRO A 413 25.39 -21.91 14.28
N GLU A 414 25.08 -22.28 15.52
CA GLU A 414 24.01 -23.26 15.81
C GLU A 414 22.62 -22.63 15.58
N ILE A 415 22.42 -21.39 16.04
CA ILE A 415 21.18 -20.67 15.78
C ILE A 415 21.01 -20.45 14.28
N ALA A 416 22.06 -20.02 13.58
CA ALA A 416 22.03 -19.83 12.12
C ALA A 416 21.66 -21.13 11.38
N ARG A 417 22.22 -22.27 11.79
CA ARG A 417 21.89 -23.59 11.25
C ARG A 417 20.41 -23.93 11.44
N LEU A 418 19.87 -23.67 12.64
CA LEU A 418 18.48 -23.94 12.98
C LEU A 418 17.53 -23.01 12.19
N LEU A 419 17.80 -21.69 12.14
CA LEU A 419 16.97 -20.73 11.40
C LEU A 419 16.90 -21.05 9.89
N ARG A 420 17.99 -21.57 9.29
CA ARG A 420 17.99 -22.05 7.90
C ARG A 420 17.30 -23.37 7.69
N ASN A 421 17.05 -24.15 8.74
CA ASN A 421 16.41 -25.45 8.63
C ASN A 421 14.87 -25.31 8.52
N LYS A 422 14.29 -25.84 7.43
CA LYS A 422 12.84 -25.78 7.17
C LYS A 422 12.01 -26.44 8.26
N ASP A 423 12.42 -27.64 8.73
CA ASP A 423 11.68 -28.36 9.77
C ASP A 423 11.66 -27.57 11.09
N PHE A 424 12.73 -26.80 11.39
CA PHE A 424 12.76 -25.93 12.55
C PHE A 424 11.76 -24.77 12.42
N ARG A 425 11.72 -24.10 11.26
CA ARG A 425 10.75 -23.02 11.01
C ARG A 425 9.31 -23.53 11.05
N HIS A 426 9.04 -24.71 10.49
CA HIS A 426 7.73 -25.35 10.59
C HIS A 426 7.34 -25.66 12.06
N ALA A 427 8.28 -26.13 12.87
CA ALA A 427 8.00 -26.38 14.29
C ALA A 427 7.64 -25.09 15.04
N LEU A 428 8.35 -23.99 14.78
CA LEU A 428 8.02 -22.67 15.33
C LEU A 428 6.62 -22.20 14.88
N ALA A 429 6.31 -22.37 13.59
CA ALA A 429 5.03 -21.97 13.02
C ALA A 429 3.85 -22.77 13.61
N LEU A 430 3.99 -24.10 13.74
CA LEU A 430 3.00 -24.99 14.35
C LEU A 430 2.83 -24.79 15.87
N GLY A 431 3.80 -24.14 16.52
CA GLY A 431 3.76 -23.80 17.95
C GLY A 431 2.93 -22.56 18.27
N ILE A 432 2.33 -21.88 17.29
CA ILE A 432 1.58 -20.63 17.48
C ILE A 432 0.08 -20.88 17.43
N ASP A 433 -0.62 -20.51 18.51
CA ASP A 433 -2.08 -20.44 18.60
C ASP A 433 -2.55 -19.08 18.04
N ARG A 434 -2.86 -19.10 16.75
CA ARG A 434 -3.27 -17.89 16.01
C ARG A 434 -4.69 -17.47 16.33
N ASP A 435 -5.55 -18.39 16.72
CA ASP A 435 -6.92 -18.05 17.12
C ASP A 435 -6.89 -17.28 18.43
N GLN A 436 -6.06 -17.70 19.41
CA GLN A 436 -5.82 -16.93 20.62
C GLN A 436 -5.25 -15.53 20.33
N LEU A 437 -4.30 -15.41 19.39
CA LEU A 437 -3.77 -14.11 18.97
C LEU A 437 -4.87 -13.26 18.35
N ASN A 438 -5.70 -13.84 17.46
CA ASN A 438 -6.78 -13.13 16.77
C ASN A 438 -7.80 -12.54 17.76
N GLU A 439 -8.23 -13.33 18.72
CA GLU A 439 -9.15 -12.84 19.76
C GLU A 439 -8.51 -11.75 20.61
N ALA A 440 -7.24 -11.91 21.01
CA ALA A 440 -6.58 -10.98 21.92
C ALA A 440 -6.24 -9.63 21.28
N PHE A 441 -5.80 -9.60 20.01
CA PHE A 441 -5.23 -8.41 19.39
C PHE A 441 -5.99 -7.91 18.17
N TRP A 442 -6.83 -8.75 17.54
CA TRP A 442 -7.63 -8.38 16.36
C TRP A 442 -9.14 -8.47 16.59
N LEU A 443 -9.60 -8.64 17.85
CA LEU A 443 -11.02 -8.73 18.20
C LEU A 443 -11.78 -9.83 17.44
N GLY A 444 -11.07 -10.90 17.04
CA GLY A 444 -11.60 -12.00 16.23
C GLY A 444 -11.94 -11.64 14.77
N VAL A 445 -11.65 -10.41 14.29
CA VAL A 445 -12.04 -9.99 12.92
C VAL A 445 -10.99 -10.28 11.86
N GLY A 446 -9.78 -10.71 12.25
CA GLY A 446 -8.73 -11.10 11.33
C GLY A 446 -8.85 -12.57 10.87
N SER A 447 -7.99 -12.96 9.93
CA SER A 447 -7.83 -14.33 9.45
C SER A 447 -6.53 -14.93 9.97
N ALA A 448 -6.64 -15.97 10.81
CA ALA A 448 -5.51 -16.75 11.29
C ALA A 448 -4.90 -17.60 10.15
N GLY A 449 -3.58 -17.52 9.94
CA GLY A 449 -2.99 -18.28 8.85
C GLY A 449 -1.50 -18.10 8.60
N SER A 450 -1.08 -18.51 7.41
CA SER A 450 0.27 -18.32 6.88
C SER A 450 0.48 -16.88 6.38
N VAL A 451 1.64 -16.63 5.75
CA VAL A 451 1.93 -15.35 5.09
C VAL A 451 1.26 -15.19 3.71
N ALA A 452 0.53 -16.20 3.20
CA ALA A 452 -0.12 -16.13 1.90
C ALA A 452 -1.15 -14.99 1.84
N PRO A 453 -1.21 -14.21 0.76
CA PRO A 453 -2.17 -13.12 0.62
C PRO A 453 -3.61 -13.64 0.54
N ALA A 454 -4.58 -12.72 0.64
CA ALA A 454 -6.00 -13.04 0.56
C ALA A 454 -6.32 -13.89 -0.69
N PRO A 455 -7.25 -14.86 -0.59
CA PRO A 455 -7.52 -15.82 -1.66
C PRO A 455 -7.97 -15.21 -2.98
N ASP A 456 -8.60 -14.04 -2.95
CA ASP A 456 -9.13 -13.31 -4.11
C ASP A 456 -8.10 -12.36 -4.75
N THR A 457 -6.87 -12.32 -4.26
CA THR A 457 -5.80 -11.52 -4.86
C THR A 457 -5.16 -12.22 -6.07
N LEU A 458 -4.58 -11.42 -6.97
CA LEU A 458 -4.08 -11.86 -8.28
C LEU A 458 -3.06 -13.00 -8.19
N TYR A 459 -2.16 -12.94 -7.23
CA TYR A 459 -1.07 -13.91 -7.04
C TYR A 459 -1.32 -14.92 -5.94
N SER A 460 -2.52 -14.95 -5.35
CA SER A 460 -2.85 -15.91 -4.31
C SER A 460 -2.68 -17.36 -4.80
N PRO A 461 -1.98 -18.21 -4.04
CA PRO A 461 -1.83 -19.62 -4.40
C PRO A 461 -3.09 -20.45 -4.17
N GLY A 462 -4.10 -19.90 -3.49
CA GLY A 462 -5.35 -20.55 -3.11
C GLY A 462 -5.57 -20.60 -1.59
N PRO A 463 -6.82 -20.76 -1.14
CA PRO A 463 -7.20 -20.68 0.28
C PRO A 463 -6.55 -21.78 1.15
N GLU A 464 -6.23 -22.95 0.59
CA GLU A 464 -5.54 -24.03 1.28
C GLU A 464 -4.13 -23.60 1.74
N TRP A 465 -3.50 -22.68 1.02
CA TRP A 465 -2.16 -22.17 1.36
C TRP A 465 -2.19 -21.18 2.53
N ASN A 466 -3.33 -20.53 2.79
CA ASN A 466 -3.49 -19.72 4.01
C ASN A 466 -3.47 -20.59 5.28
N LYS A 467 -3.88 -21.87 5.20
CA LYS A 467 -3.85 -22.81 6.33
C LYS A 467 -2.54 -23.59 6.44
N LYS A 468 -1.77 -23.68 5.36
CA LYS A 468 -0.53 -24.46 5.32
C LYS A 468 0.49 -23.89 6.31
N TRP A 469 0.94 -24.71 7.25
CA TRP A 469 1.81 -24.33 8.38
C TRP A 469 1.22 -23.21 9.27
N GLY A 470 -0.02 -22.84 9.05
CA GLY A 470 -0.73 -21.78 9.76
C GLY A 470 -1.69 -22.28 10.85
N VAL A 471 -1.60 -23.54 11.25
CA VAL A 471 -2.43 -24.17 12.29
C VAL A 471 -1.61 -24.48 13.54
N LEU A 472 -2.27 -24.62 14.70
CA LEU A 472 -1.64 -25.08 15.93
C LEU A 472 -1.55 -26.60 15.91
N ASP A 473 -0.33 -27.16 16.00
CA ASP A 473 -0.07 -28.59 16.16
C ASP A 473 1.18 -28.82 17.01
N LEU A 474 0.99 -28.86 18.32
CA LEU A 474 2.09 -29.01 19.28
C LEU A 474 2.75 -30.42 19.18
N GLN A 475 2.00 -31.43 18.76
CA GLN A 475 2.56 -32.80 18.61
C GLN A 475 3.53 -32.82 17.43
N GLN A 476 3.11 -32.36 16.27
CA GLN A 476 3.97 -32.26 15.09
C GLN A 476 5.16 -31.32 15.33
N ALA A 477 4.95 -30.16 15.97
CA ALA A 477 6.03 -29.25 16.32
C ALA A 477 7.12 -29.91 17.18
N ASN A 478 6.72 -30.58 18.25
CA ASN A 478 7.68 -31.32 19.11
C ASN A 478 8.40 -32.44 18.33
N GLY A 479 7.68 -33.20 17.51
CA GLY A 479 8.26 -34.26 16.68
C GLY A 479 9.32 -33.76 15.70
N LEU A 480 9.08 -32.59 15.06
CA LEU A 480 10.07 -31.95 14.18
C LEU A 480 11.32 -31.52 14.96
N LEU A 481 11.16 -30.90 16.15
CA LEU A 481 12.29 -30.50 16.99
C LEU A 481 13.09 -31.74 17.49
N ASP A 482 12.41 -32.81 17.84
CA ASP A 482 13.07 -34.06 18.26
C ASP A 482 13.86 -34.71 17.11
N LYS A 483 13.31 -34.68 15.88
CA LYS A 483 14.00 -35.15 14.67
C LYS A 483 15.28 -34.36 14.38
N LEU A 484 15.33 -33.07 14.77
CA LEU A 484 16.52 -32.22 14.65
C LEU A 484 17.56 -32.43 15.76
N GLY A 485 17.33 -33.44 16.66
CA GLY A 485 18.23 -33.75 17.77
C GLY A 485 18.06 -32.87 19.00
N LEU A 486 17.04 -32.03 19.05
CA LEU A 486 16.75 -31.14 20.18
C LEU A 486 15.91 -31.82 21.26
N THR A 487 16.24 -33.06 21.64
CA THR A 487 15.43 -33.93 22.55
C THR A 487 15.66 -33.62 24.03
N ARG A 488 16.85 -33.11 24.40
CA ARG A 488 17.18 -32.84 25.80
C ARG A 488 16.54 -31.54 26.25
N LYS A 489 15.98 -31.53 27.48
CA LYS A 489 15.37 -30.35 28.09
C LYS A 489 16.01 -30.08 29.47
N ASP A 490 16.00 -28.84 29.89
CA ASP A 490 16.38 -28.44 31.26
C ASP A 490 15.22 -28.63 32.26
N SER A 491 15.47 -28.28 33.52
CA SER A 491 14.48 -28.39 34.62
C SER A 491 13.22 -27.55 34.39
N ASP A 492 13.29 -26.50 33.58
CA ASP A 492 12.18 -25.59 33.28
C ASP A 492 11.39 -26.04 32.02
N GLY A 493 11.85 -27.15 31.39
CA GLY A 493 11.24 -27.73 30.20
C GLY A 493 11.71 -27.12 28.87
N TYR A 494 12.70 -26.25 28.87
CA TYR A 494 13.28 -25.70 27.64
C TYR A 494 14.31 -26.66 27.02
N ARG A 495 14.33 -26.72 25.70
CA ARG A 495 15.25 -27.54 24.92
C ARG A 495 16.68 -27.01 25.04
N LEU A 496 17.64 -27.94 25.10
CA LEU A 496 19.05 -27.64 25.13
C LEU A 496 19.63 -27.66 23.70
N ARG A 497 20.60 -26.79 23.46
CA ARG A 497 21.34 -26.72 22.21
C ARG A 497 22.12 -28.01 21.95
N SER A 498 22.29 -28.39 20.68
CA SER A 498 23.06 -29.58 20.30
C SER A 498 24.57 -29.35 20.45
N ASP A 499 25.05 -28.10 20.40
CA ASP A 499 26.46 -27.74 20.61
C ASP A 499 26.88 -27.68 22.10
N GLY A 500 25.98 -28.00 23.02
CA GLY A 500 26.27 -28.06 24.45
C GLY A 500 26.31 -26.72 25.21
N LYS A 501 26.00 -25.62 24.55
CA LYS A 501 26.03 -24.26 25.16
C LYS A 501 24.77 -23.91 25.95
N GLY A 502 24.08 -24.91 26.53
CA GLY A 502 22.94 -24.68 27.42
C GLY A 502 21.61 -24.58 26.71
N ARG A 503 20.72 -23.74 27.20
CA ARG A 503 19.34 -23.56 26.73
C ARG A 503 19.30 -23.00 25.31
N LEU A 504 18.40 -23.54 24.48
CA LEU A 504 18.10 -23.00 23.16
C LEU A 504 17.25 -21.73 23.34
N ARG A 505 17.89 -20.57 23.29
CA ARG A 505 17.26 -19.26 23.38
C ARG A 505 17.32 -18.57 22.02
N LEU A 506 16.19 -18.06 21.58
CA LEU A 506 16.04 -17.25 20.37
C LEU A 506 15.75 -15.79 20.74
N GLU A 507 16.15 -14.84 19.89
CA GLU A 507 15.85 -13.43 20.01
C GLU A 507 14.84 -12.99 18.95
N MET A 508 13.80 -12.27 19.35
CA MET A 508 12.85 -11.61 18.46
C MET A 508 12.85 -10.11 18.71
N ILE A 509 13.20 -9.35 17.68
CA ILE A 509 13.10 -7.90 17.71
C ILE A 509 11.65 -7.50 17.35
N THR A 510 11.07 -6.60 18.13
CA THR A 510 9.79 -5.98 17.87
C THR A 510 9.93 -4.47 17.77
N VAL A 511 9.07 -3.82 16.98
CA VAL A 511 9.10 -2.37 16.77
C VAL A 511 7.91 -1.74 17.47
N GLY A 512 8.18 -0.86 18.45
CA GLY A 512 7.14 -0.16 19.20
C GLY A 512 6.41 0.90 18.39
N GLY A 513 5.20 1.30 18.85
CA GLY A 513 4.45 2.44 18.30
C GLY A 513 3.87 2.24 16.90
N GLN A 514 3.65 0.99 16.48
CA GLN A 514 3.08 0.66 15.16
C GLN A 514 1.56 0.45 15.21
N PHE A 515 0.97 0.08 14.06
CA PHE A 515 -0.47 -0.16 13.94
C PHE A 515 -0.95 -1.38 14.74
N VAL A 516 -0.08 -2.36 14.93
CA VAL A 516 -0.32 -3.58 15.71
C VAL A 516 0.66 -3.63 16.88
N PRO A 517 0.27 -4.16 18.05
CA PRO A 517 1.12 -4.21 19.25
C PRO A 517 2.12 -5.37 19.17
N TYR A 518 3.14 -5.26 18.33
CA TYR A 518 4.10 -6.32 18.04
C TYR A 518 4.78 -6.91 19.28
N THR A 519 5.10 -6.08 20.28
CA THR A 519 5.76 -6.55 21.51
C THR A 519 4.82 -7.46 22.33
N GLN A 520 3.57 -7.07 22.50
CA GLN A 520 2.59 -7.88 23.22
C GLN A 520 2.28 -9.19 22.50
N ILE A 521 2.22 -9.16 21.15
CA ILE A 521 2.10 -10.35 20.32
C ILE A 521 3.31 -11.26 20.53
N GLY A 522 4.52 -10.71 20.50
CA GLY A 522 5.77 -11.42 20.76
C GLY A 522 5.80 -12.09 22.14
N GLU A 523 5.37 -11.39 23.20
CA GLU A 523 5.28 -11.93 24.55
C GLU A 523 4.24 -13.08 24.66
N MET A 524 3.12 -12.98 23.95
CA MET A 524 2.17 -14.11 23.90
C MET A 524 2.76 -15.30 23.16
N ILE A 525 3.45 -15.12 22.02
CA ILE A 525 4.15 -16.16 21.28
C ILE A 525 5.24 -16.82 22.14
N LYS A 526 5.96 -16.05 22.96
CA LYS A 526 6.92 -16.57 23.93
C LYS A 526 6.27 -17.59 24.88
N GLN A 527 5.07 -17.31 25.40
CA GLN A 527 4.34 -18.26 26.26
C GLN A 527 3.86 -19.50 25.48
N GLN A 528 3.49 -19.32 24.23
CA GLN A 528 3.09 -20.43 23.36
C GLN A 528 4.29 -21.33 22.99
N TRP A 529 5.43 -20.75 22.60
CA TRP A 529 6.63 -21.52 22.25
C TRP A 529 7.29 -22.22 23.44
N LYS A 530 7.04 -21.76 24.67
CA LYS A 530 7.41 -22.54 25.87
C LYS A 530 6.82 -23.95 25.84
N LYS A 531 5.60 -24.15 25.29
CA LYS A 531 4.93 -25.46 25.19
C LYS A 531 5.71 -26.45 24.28
N ILE A 532 6.52 -25.94 23.35
CA ILE A 532 7.41 -26.72 22.50
C ILE A 532 8.87 -26.68 22.97
N GLY A 533 9.13 -26.06 24.13
CA GLY A 533 10.45 -26.00 24.78
C GLY A 533 11.40 -24.97 24.18
N ILE A 534 10.91 -23.95 23.49
CA ILE A 534 11.72 -22.84 22.95
C ILE A 534 11.67 -21.65 23.91
N ASP A 535 12.85 -21.19 24.34
CA ASP A 535 13.01 -19.96 25.13
C ASP A 535 13.14 -18.77 24.16
N LEU A 536 12.21 -17.82 24.27
CA LEU A 536 12.16 -16.63 23.40
C LEU A 536 12.46 -15.36 24.21
N ASP A 537 13.43 -14.59 23.78
CA ASP A 537 13.75 -13.25 24.28
C ASP A 537 13.13 -12.20 23.34
N VAL A 538 12.13 -11.47 23.82
CA VAL A 538 11.43 -10.42 23.04
C VAL A 538 12.04 -9.08 23.40
N LYS A 539 12.55 -8.34 22.40
CA LYS A 539 13.19 -7.03 22.57
C LYS A 539 12.50 -5.97 21.73
N GLU A 540 11.83 -5.04 22.40
CA GLU A 540 11.32 -3.86 21.74
C GLU A 540 12.44 -2.86 21.45
N LEU A 541 12.51 -2.40 20.21
CA LEU A 541 13.44 -1.36 19.77
C LEU A 541 12.69 -0.21 19.07
N GLU A 542 13.31 0.97 19.09
CA GLU A 542 12.92 2.06 18.21
C GLU A 542 13.13 1.64 16.74
N ARG A 543 12.25 2.09 15.84
CA ARG A 543 12.18 1.62 14.45
C ARG A 543 13.50 1.75 13.69
N ASN A 544 14.18 2.90 13.79
CA ASN A 544 15.43 3.11 13.04
C ASN A 544 16.55 2.21 13.57
N LEU A 545 16.61 1.98 14.88
CA LEU A 545 17.57 1.05 15.48
C LEU A 545 17.29 -0.39 15.07
N ALA A 546 16.01 -0.82 15.11
CA ALA A 546 15.59 -2.16 14.69
C ALA A 546 15.99 -2.44 13.23
N PHE A 547 15.72 -1.47 12.33
CA PHE A 547 16.04 -1.61 10.90
C PHE A 547 17.54 -1.49 10.62
N THR A 548 18.29 -0.70 11.40
CA THR A 548 19.75 -0.65 11.30
C THR A 548 20.37 -2.00 11.65
N ARG A 549 19.95 -2.64 12.75
CA ARG A 549 20.40 -4.00 13.11
C ARG A 549 20.02 -5.02 12.05
N ASP A 550 18.81 -4.91 11.51
CA ASP A 550 18.34 -5.79 10.44
C ASP A 550 19.18 -5.62 9.17
N ASN A 551 19.41 -4.39 8.75
CA ASN A 551 20.29 -4.08 7.62
C ASN A 551 21.73 -4.55 7.83
N ASN A 552 22.21 -4.61 9.05
CA ASN A 552 23.51 -5.19 9.40
C ASN A 552 23.48 -6.73 9.46
N ASN A 553 22.34 -7.37 9.22
CA ASN A 553 22.14 -8.83 9.32
C ASN A 553 22.38 -9.38 10.74
N GLU A 554 22.04 -8.59 11.78
CA GLU A 554 22.26 -8.92 13.19
C GLU A 554 21.05 -9.61 13.85
N ASN A 555 19.85 -9.51 13.25
CA ASN A 555 18.64 -10.03 13.86
C ASN A 555 18.45 -11.51 13.56
N GLN A 556 18.09 -12.31 14.59
CA GLN A 556 17.63 -13.67 14.43
C GLN A 556 16.19 -13.71 13.87
N MET A 557 15.34 -12.85 14.41
CA MET A 557 13.95 -12.63 13.96
C MET A 557 13.54 -11.19 14.19
N ILE A 558 12.67 -10.68 13.32
CA ILE A 558 12.02 -9.37 13.50
C ILE A 558 10.54 -9.48 13.17
N THR A 559 9.69 -8.79 13.94
CA THR A 559 8.26 -8.75 13.70
C THR A 559 7.89 -7.50 12.90
N TRP A 560 7.25 -7.72 11.74
CA TRP A 560 6.73 -6.67 10.87
C TRP A 560 5.54 -7.19 10.05
N ALA A 561 4.72 -6.29 9.47
CA ALA A 561 3.66 -6.69 8.55
C ALA A 561 4.24 -7.20 7.22
N ASN A 562 3.47 -8.01 6.48
CA ASN A 562 3.79 -8.30 5.08
C ASN A 562 2.91 -7.50 4.10
N ASP A 563 2.56 -6.27 4.49
CA ASP A 563 1.73 -5.35 3.71
C ASP A 563 2.32 -5.06 2.32
N GLY A 564 1.45 -5.01 1.32
CA GLY A 564 1.79 -4.81 -0.09
C GLY A 564 2.21 -6.09 -0.82
N SER A 565 2.54 -7.18 -0.10
CA SER A 565 3.02 -8.43 -0.70
C SER A 565 1.97 -9.15 -1.55
N GLU A 566 0.68 -8.81 -1.41
CA GLU A 566 -0.39 -9.27 -2.31
C GLU A 566 -0.11 -8.89 -3.77
N MET A 567 0.62 -7.78 -4.00
CA MET A 567 1.16 -7.38 -5.29
C MET A 567 2.67 -7.68 -5.35
N LEU A 568 3.01 -8.96 -5.30
CA LEU A 568 4.35 -9.51 -5.15
C LEU A 568 5.44 -8.81 -5.98
N PHE A 569 5.15 -8.47 -7.24
CA PHE A 569 6.13 -7.85 -8.14
C PHE A 569 6.24 -6.32 -7.97
N LEU A 570 5.30 -5.69 -7.28
CA LEU A 570 5.39 -4.27 -6.88
C LEU A 570 6.02 -4.10 -5.49
N PHE A 571 5.73 -5.03 -4.55
CA PHE A 571 6.16 -4.95 -3.16
C PHE A 571 6.73 -6.30 -2.69
N PRO A 572 7.86 -6.77 -3.26
CA PRO A 572 8.41 -8.09 -2.94
C PRO A 572 9.06 -8.19 -1.56
N ARG A 573 9.47 -7.07 -0.98
CA ARG A 573 10.38 -6.96 0.17
C ARG A 573 9.94 -7.71 1.42
N HIS A 574 8.64 -7.86 1.65
CA HIS A 574 8.10 -8.60 2.79
C HIS A 574 7.70 -10.05 2.45
N ALA A 575 7.97 -10.49 1.21
CA ALA A 575 7.71 -11.85 0.73
C ALA A 575 9.00 -12.58 0.35
N LEU A 576 9.93 -11.87 -0.32
CA LEU A 576 11.22 -12.40 -0.79
C LEU A 576 12.36 -11.49 -0.37
N PRO A 577 13.56 -12.04 -0.07
CA PRO A 577 14.75 -11.23 0.21
C PRO A 577 15.40 -10.74 -1.10
N VAL A 578 14.75 -9.77 -1.76
CA VAL A 578 15.18 -9.18 -3.04
C VAL A 578 15.40 -7.67 -2.97
N ASP A 579 15.00 -7.03 -1.88
CA ASP A 579 15.19 -5.60 -1.62
C ASP A 579 16.24 -5.40 -0.51
N ALA A 580 17.39 -4.83 -0.86
CA ALA A 580 18.51 -4.62 0.06
C ALA A 580 18.24 -3.54 1.14
N ALA A 581 17.10 -2.86 1.11
CA ALA A 581 16.74 -1.83 2.08
C ALA A 581 15.76 -2.33 3.16
N GLU A 582 14.82 -3.22 2.79
CA GLU A 582 13.70 -3.56 3.68
C GLU A 582 13.28 -5.05 3.64
N SER A 583 14.13 -5.99 3.17
CA SER A 583 13.79 -7.42 3.17
C SER A 583 14.18 -8.10 4.48
N HIS A 584 13.28 -8.11 5.43
CA HIS A 584 13.54 -8.57 6.81
C HIS A 584 13.89 -10.07 6.96
N MET A 585 13.64 -10.92 5.95
CA MET A 585 13.87 -12.37 6.07
C MET A 585 15.25 -12.84 5.56
N GLY A 586 16.20 -11.92 5.31
CA GLY A 586 17.55 -12.30 4.86
C GLY A 586 18.28 -11.19 4.12
N MET A 587 18.74 -10.19 4.85
CA MET A 587 19.36 -8.98 4.29
C MET A 587 20.63 -9.24 3.48
N ALA A 588 21.47 -10.23 3.88
CA ALA A 588 22.66 -10.56 3.11
C ALA A 588 22.29 -11.22 1.75
N PHE A 589 21.21 -12.01 1.70
CA PHE A 589 20.67 -12.59 0.46
C PHE A 589 20.04 -11.52 -0.44
N ALA A 590 19.32 -10.56 0.16
CA ALA A 590 18.74 -9.42 -0.56
C ALA A 590 19.82 -8.57 -1.24
N ARG A 591 20.93 -8.31 -0.54
CA ARG A 591 22.10 -7.62 -1.13
C ARG A 591 22.72 -8.40 -2.28
N TRP A 592 22.82 -9.72 -2.14
CA TRP A 592 23.34 -10.56 -3.24
C TRP A 592 22.42 -10.49 -4.47
N TYR A 593 21.12 -10.61 -4.26
CA TYR A 593 20.15 -10.54 -5.36
C TYR A 593 20.17 -9.16 -6.06
N SER A 594 20.04 -8.08 -5.31
CA SER A 594 19.95 -6.71 -5.84
C SER A 594 21.24 -6.21 -6.50
N SER A 595 22.41 -6.74 -6.09
CA SER A 595 23.71 -6.43 -6.66
C SER A 595 24.14 -7.34 -7.81
N ASN A 596 23.27 -8.24 -8.28
CA ASN A 596 23.61 -9.29 -9.26
C ASN A 596 24.86 -10.11 -8.84
N GLY A 597 24.98 -10.39 -7.54
CA GLY A 597 26.06 -11.24 -6.99
C GLY A 597 27.35 -10.52 -6.64
N SER A 598 27.43 -9.19 -6.81
CA SER A 598 28.67 -8.43 -6.52
C SER A 598 28.82 -8.08 -5.02
N ALA A 599 27.75 -8.14 -4.24
CA ALA A 599 27.75 -7.89 -2.79
C ALA A 599 26.81 -8.86 -2.06
N GLY A 600 26.91 -8.91 -0.73
CA GLY A 600 26.07 -9.79 0.08
C GLY A 600 26.51 -11.24 0.05
N LYS A 601 25.57 -12.16 0.26
CA LYS A 601 25.80 -13.61 0.34
C LYS A 601 24.83 -14.36 -0.55
N LYS A 602 25.33 -15.30 -1.37
CA LYS A 602 24.47 -16.20 -2.16
C LYS A 602 23.70 -17.13 -1.22
N PRO A 603 22.37 -17.27 -1.35
CA PRO A 603 21.64 -18.31 -0.62
C PRO A 603 22.15 -19.72 -0.95
N ASP A 604 22.22 -20.58 0.05
CA ASP A 604 22.46 -22.01 -0.10
C ASP A 604 21.16 -22.83 -0.24
N ASP A 605 20.00 -22.20 -0.05
CA ASP A 605 18.67 -22.80 -0.23
C ASP A 605 18.29 -22.81 -1.73
N PRO A 606 18.15 -24.00 -2.37
CA PRO A 606 17.83 -24.11 -3.80
C PRO A 606 16.43 -23.57 -4.12
N GLU A 607 15.47 -23.67 -3.18
CA GLU A 607 14.11 -23.14 -3.41
C GLU A 607 14.10 -21.61 -3.36
N MET A 608 14.97 -20.99 -2.56
CA MET A 608 15.13 -19.53 -2.59
C MET A 608 15.72 -19.06 -3.92
N LEU A 609 16.73 -19.74 -4.43
CA LEU A 609 17.30 -19.44 -5.76
C LEU A 609 16.26 -19.63 -6.87
N ARG A 610 15.45 -20.69 -6.78
CA ARG A 610 14.35 -20.92 -7.72
C ARG A 610 13.30 -19.81 -7.66
N ALA A 611 12.94 -19.36 -6.46
CA ALA A 611 12.02 -18.23 -6.30
C ALA A 611 12.60 -16.93 -6.88
N PHE A 612 13.89 -16.69 -6.72
CA PHE A 612 14.58 -15.54 -7.33
C PHE A 612 14.57 -15.59 -8.87
N ASP A 613 14.79 -16.76 -9.45
CA ASP A 613 14.76 -16.92 -10.92
C ASP A 613 13.33 -16.69 -11.46
N LEU A 614 12.32 -17.27 -10.81
CA LEU A 614 10.92 -17.02 -11.17
C LEU A 614 10.56 -15.54 -11.05
N PHE A 615 10.98 -14.88 -9.96
CA PHE A 615 10.72 -13.47 -9.72
C PHE A 615 11.38 -12.59 -10.79
N ARG A 616 12.66 -12.81 -11.08
CA ARG A 616 13.42 -12.04 -12.09
C ARG A 616 12.80 -12.17 -13.48
N ASN A 617 12.45 -13.39 -13.90
CA ASN A 617 11.90 -13.63 -15.23
C ASN A 617 10.47 -13.11 -15.41
N ALA A 618 9.71 -12.97 -14.32
CA ALA A 618 8.30 -12.59 -14.38
C ALA A 618 8.05 -11.18 -14.94
N PHE A 619 9.01 -10.27 -14.84
CA PHE A 619 8.85 -8.89 -15.33
C PHE A 619 8.68 -8.79 -16.84
N GLY A 620 9.29 -9.70 -17.61
CA GLY A 620 9.13 -9.80 -19.06
C GLY A 620 7.99 -10.70 -19.54
N MET A 621 7.34 -11.43 -18.63
CA MET A 621 6.25 -12.34 -18.97
C MET A 621 4.95 -11.62 -19.26
N LYS A 622 4.14 -12.17 -20.15
CA LYS A 622 2.73 -11.78 -20.30
C LYS A 622 1.96 -12.05 -19.01
N GLU A 623 0.86 -11.32 -18.81
CA GLU A 623 0.12 -11.32 -17.53
C GLU A 623 -0.27 -12.72 -17.04
N GLU A 624 -0.82 -13.58 -17.92
CA GLU A 624 -1.24 -14.94 -17.51
C GLU A 624 -0.06 -15.79 -17.00
N GLU A 625 1.10 -15.70 -17.67
CA GLU A 625 2.31 -16.42 -17.27
C GLU A 625 2.89 -15.85 -15.97
N ARG A 626 2.87 -14.53 -15.83
CA ARG A 626 3.31 -13.85 -14.62
C ARG A 626 2.43 -14.21 -13.40
N ILE A 627 1.11 -14.33 -13.60
CA ILE A 627 0.19 -14.81 -12.55
C ILE A 627 0.56 -16.22 -12.11
N LYS A 628 0.82 -17.14 -13.05
CA LYS A 628 1.27 -18.50 -12.75
C LYS A 628 2.59 -18.49 -11.98
N ALA A 629 3.56 -17.68 -12.41
CA ALA A 629 4.84 -17.51 -11.72
C ALA A 629 4.67 -16.97 -10.30
N GLY A 630 3.85 -15.93 -10.10
CA GLY A 630 3.55 -15.36 -8.79
C GLY A 630 2.91 -16.37 -7.82
N LYS A 631 1.93 -17.14 -8.30
CA LYS A 631 1.33 -18.24 -7.53
C LYS A 631 2.36 -19.34 -7.16
N ALA A 632 3.27 -19.68 -8.08
CA ALA A 632 4.34 -20.64 -7.83
C ALA A 632 5.32 -20.11 -6.77
N ILE A 633 5.70 -18.83 -6.84
CA ILE A 633 6.55 -18.19 -5.83
C ILE A 633 5.89 -18.24 -4.46
N TRP A 634 4.61 -17.86 -4.34
CA TRP A 634 3.89 -17.91 -3.07
C TRP A 634 3.82 -19.34 -2.48
N LYS A 635 3.64 -20.37 -3.32
CA LYS A 635 3.71 -21.77 -2.87
C LYS A 635 5.07 -22.11 -2.26
N ILE A 636 6.15 -21.66 -2.88
CA ILE A 636 7.50 -21.83 -2.34
C ILE A 636 7.66 -21.08 -1.01
N ILE A 637 7.27 -19.79 -0.94
CA ILE A 637 7.38 -18.97 0.28
C ILE A 637 6.69 -19.64 1.47
N VAL A 638 5.45 -20.08 1.28
CA VAL A 638 4.66 -20.72 2.34
C VAL A 638 5.26 -22.08 2.73
N GLU A 639 5.65 -22.90 1.75
CA GLU A 639 6.24 -24.22 2.03
C GLU A 639 7.59 -24.10 2.74
N GLN A 640 8.40 -23.10 2.40
CA GLN A 640 9.70 -22.88 3.04
C GLN A 640 9.60 -22.13 4.37
N THR A 641 8.51 -21.42 4.62
CA THR A 641 8.26 -20.66 5.85
C THR A 641 9.44 -19.73 6.21
N TRP A 642 9.96 -18.98 5.23
CA TRP A 642 11.01 -17.97 5.48
C TRP A 642 10.53 -16.85 6.39
N SER A 643 9.22 -16.66 6.46
CA SER A 643 8.51 -15.83 7.43
C SER A 643 7.30 -16.62 7.96
N ILE A 644 6.99 -16.45 9.24
CA ILE A 644 5.86 -17.11 9.89
C ILE A 644 4.70 -16.15 9.96
N GLY A 645 3.56 -16.52 9.38
CA GLY A 645 2.32 -15.74 9.48
C GLY A 645 1.64 -15.92 10.83
N THR A 646 0.89 -14.90 11.24
CA THR A 646 0.05 -14.92 12.45
C THR A 646 -1.41 -14.67 12.10
N VAL A 647 -1.84 -13.43 12.11
CA VAL A 647 -3.19 -12.97 11.74
C VAL A 647 -3.06 -11.87 10.69
N GLY A 648 -3.84 -11.93 9.65
CA GLY A 648 -3.89 -10.93 8.58
C GLY A 648 -5.29 -10.73 8.03
N GLN A 649 -5.40 -10.14 6.86
CA GLN A 649 -6.67 -9.83 6.22
C GLN A 649 -7.63 -9.12 7.19
N SER A 650 -7.08 -8.23 8.03
CA SER A 650 -7.79 -7.54 9.08
C SER A 650 -7.82 -6.03 8.81
N PRO A 651 -8.71 -5.28 9.48
CA PRO A 651 -8.70 -3.82 9.42
C PRO A 651 -7.64 -3.18 10.32
N ALA A 652 -6.81 -3.93 11.05
CA ALA A 652 -5.85 -3.37 12.00
C ALA A 652 -4.82 -2.45 11.33
N PHE A 653 -4.41 -2.76 10.11
CA PHE A 653 -3.46 -1.95 9.36
C PHE A 653 -4.20 -0.96 8.44
N MET A 654 -4.48 0.25 8.95
CA MET A 654 -5.16 1.36 8.23
C MET A 654 -6.59 1.04 7.72
N GLY A 655 -7.25 0.03 8.28
CA GLY A 655 -8.58 -0.38 7.84
C GLY A 655 -9.72 0.05 8.76
N VAL A 656 -9.46 0.68 9.88
CA VAL A 656 -10.50 1.31 10.71
C VAL A 656 -10.73 2.73 10.20
N ARG A 657 -11.94 3.04 9.73
CA ARG A 657 -12.24 4.32 9.09
C ARG A 657 -13.45 4.98 9.76
N ILE A 658 -13.24 6.23 10.22
CA ILE A 658 -14.26 7.11 10.74
C ILE A 658 -14.75 8.01 9.62
N VAL A 659 -16.07 8.09 9.40
CA VAL A 659 -16.70 8.91 8.35
C VAL A 659 -17.86 9.69 8.94
N LYS A 660 -17.83 11.01 8.86
CA LYS A 660 -18.95 11.88 9.27
C LYS A 660 -20.20 11.58 8.44
N ASN A 661 -21.37 11.58 9.10
CA ASN A 661 -22.64 11.22 8.46
C ASN A 661 -23.09 12.20 7.37
N ASN A 662 -22.54 13.43 7.36
CA ASN A 662 -22.78 14.44 6.33
C ASN A 662 -21.82 14.35 5.14
N MET A 663 -20.96 13.33 5.06
CA MET A 663 -20.14 13.08 3.88
C MET A 663 -20.89 12.25 2.84
N GLY A 664 -20.72 12.60 1.57
CA GLY A 664 -21.30 11.90 0.42
C GLY A 664 -20.24 11.29 -0.49
N ASN A 665 -20.61 10.30 -1.30
CA ASN A 665 -19.77 9.54 -2.23
C ASN A 665 -18.62 8.76 -1.57
N VAL A 666 -18.67 8.58 -0.25
CA VAL A 666 -17.70 7.78 0.49
C VAL A 666 -18.17 6.32 0.49
N PRO A 667 -17.35 5.36 0.02
CA PRO A 667 -17.77 3.96 -0.07
C PRO A 667 -18.00 3.32 1.31
N GLU A 668 -18.91 2.35 1.38
CA GLU A 668 -19.10 1.53 2.59
C GLU A 668 -17.82 0.74 2.91
N ARG A 669 -17.18 0.15 1.91
CA ARG A 669 -15.87 -0.48 2.00
C ARG A 669 -15.01 -0.06 0.82
N GLN A 670 -13.75 0.24 1.08
CA GLN A 670 -12.74 0.48 0.06
C GLN A 670 -11.67 -0.62 0.09
N VAL A 671 -10.96 -0.80 -1.02
CA VAL A 671 -9.80 -1.68 -1.02
C VAL A 671 -8.74 -1.13 -0.07
N ASN A 672 -8.24 -1.96 0.84
CA ASN A 672 -7.16 -1.58 1.75
C ASN A 672 -5.87 -2.28 1.30
N ALA A 673 -5.09 -1.58 0.46
CA ALA A 673 -3.88 -2.10 -0.15
C ALA A 673 -2.86 -1.00 -0.44
N GLN A 674 -1.59 -1.35 -0.39
CA GLN A 674 -0.49 -0.40 -0.64
C GLN A 674 -0.46 0.09 -2.09
N HIS A 675 -0.64 -0.79 -3.05
CA HIS A 675 -0.63 -0.44 -4.48
C HIS A 675 -1.81 0.43 -4.90
N ALA A 676 -2.95 0.29 -4.24
CA ALA A 676 -4.16 1.08 -4.46
C ALA A 676 -4.07 2.49 -3.87
N ARG A 677 -3.09 2.75 -2.99
CA ARG A 677 -2.95 4.05 -2.29
C ARG A 677 -4.23 4.49 -1.59
N THR A 678 -4.94 3.55 -1.00
CA THR A 678 -6.19 3.82 -0.28
C THR A 678 -6.09 5.06 0.62
N PRO A 679 -7.03 6.05 0.51
CA PRO A 679 -8.30 6.02 -0.23
C PRO A 679 -8.24 6.50 -1.71
N HIS A 680 -7.07 6.69 -2.34
CA HIS A 680 -6.94 7.25 -3.69
C HIS A 680 -7.85 6.56 -4.72
N THR A 681 -7.92 5.22 -4.76
CA THR A 681 -8.76 4.47 -5.70
C THR A 681 -10.26 4.67 -5.50
N SER A 682 -10.68 5.23 -4.38
CA SER A 682 -12.06 5.69 -4.15
C SER A 682 -12.32 7.09 -4.71
N MET A 683 -11.33 7.70 -5.36
CA MET A 683 -11.36 9.04 -5.94
C MET A 683 -11.88 10.11 -4.96
N PRO A 684 -11.10 10.46 -3.93
CA PRO A 684 -11.50 11.44 -2.90
C PRO A 684 -11.93 12.80 -3.45
N GLU A 685 -11.50 13.16 -4.67
CA GLU A 685 -11.93 14.36 -5.38
C GLU A 685 -13.45 14.39 -5.68
N THR A 686 -14.12 13.21 -5.59
CA THR A 686 -15.58 13.09 -5.72
C THR A 686 -16.34 13.11 -4.39
N PHE A 687 -15.63 13.15 -3.26
CA PHE A 687 -16.27 13.26 -1.95
C PHE A 687 -16.81 14.68 -1.74
N TYR A 688 -17.92 14.81 -1.01
CA TYR A 688 -18.55 16.11 -0.80
C TYR A 688 -19.28 16.17 0.55
N PHE A 689 -19.64 17.36 1.00
CA PHE A 689 -20.52 17.59 2.14
C PHE A 689 -21.98 17.71 1.69
N LYS A 690 -22.87 16.84 2.25
CA LYS A 690 -24.32 16.79 1.94
C LYS A 690 -25.05 18.06 2.27
#